data_51490863a26a75d4390fe121fe5522b4
#
_entry.id   51490863a26a75d4390fe121fe5522b4
#
_cell.length_a   1.000
_cell.length_b   1.000
_cell.length_c   1.000
_cell.angle_alpha   90.00
_cell.angle_beta   90.00
_cell.angle_gamma   90.00
#
_symmetry.space_group_name_H-M   'P 1'
#
loop_
_entity.id
_entity.type
_entity.pdbx_description
1 polymer ?
#
loop_
_entity_poly.entity_id
_entity_poly.type
_entity_poly.pdbx_seq_one_letter_code
_entity_poly.pdbx_strand_id
1 'polypeptide(L)'
;MDGSFTAIIHDYNKKPAFSDFLPGIAGLYGTPAWCFFVNRGQCVASFGTSDKDHAIMEFSPAHSSYQLAETRGFRSFVKLDGEVFELFSADSEHMDMYLGLNSLGISCLDHGLEAEARYFTLPDAPVGALVRRLKLTNRTDRAARAELLDGMPALVPYGVSDWVLKNMVQTGRAWMETQRLDSGAPRYRVRVSMEDSARVTSVSGCAFALSVDDRGVRLPAVADPETVFGCDTALRRPLGFFEKSPSELAGSVQAVQNTFPCFFSGLTRRLEPGESACIFTLIGHAESDGSLDAFLTADFGPDWFAKRLARAEELARELTDRAYTRTADPAFDAYCRQSFLDNCLRGGWPVKLGSQVLHPFTRKHGDLERDYNYFYLAPEPFSQGNGNFRDVNQNRRCDVSFSPFVEKDNVETFCSLVQLDGYNPLQINPETLIVDGNELSPGELWNTLPSEGRDKRFTQLVSAAEKRVNAVFGEGYWSDHWTYTLDLVEDFLRIWPERRRELLCDTPVGWFSSKARLLPRRRRCVETENGLRQYRYLEERAAEDWERGADGSPLRSSVLEKLAVLCALKFAALDPYAAGVEMEGGKPGWYDALNGLPGLFGSSVAESCELVRLLRFVSEALSFVGGRLVVPECHSRLIDRLSRAVGENRGSLRAPGAQYGFWHAASEALEDCRESCYAGAALEPVQLDAAELSGTFSDWAELLAHRLELSRRPDGLMPTYFSYEAEDWRVTEEGIEPLSFRQNSLPLFLEGPVHDMKLQKDARSRHRLHEAVGQSALYDRKLGMYRVNEALDRSQLELGRAAAFTPGWLENGSVWLHMEYKYLLELLKGGLYEEFFREFRRCGVPFLNEAVYGRSTTENVSFIVSSLNPDERLHGRGFVARLSGSTAEFLQMWQLMFFGPKPFKAGENGIELDLRPAIPEYLIDETLTLEATFAGACRVRLHFAEKRDYFPGSYTVTRLTCSRTPDEIRRGAQSQAELWME
;
A
#
# COMPACT_ATOMS: atom_id res chain seq x y z
N MET A 1 -22.60 20.38 -9.11
CA MET A 1 -21.92 19.73 -7.94
C MET A 1 -21.10 20.78 -7.21
N ASP A 2 -20.96 20.67 -5.90
CA ASP A 2 -20.20 21.62 -5.08
C ASP A 2 -18.68 21.43 -5.22
N GLY A 3 -17.87 22.40 -4.79
CA GLY A 3 -16.42 22.45 -5.00
C GLY A 3 -15.57 21.50 -4.16
N SER A 4 -16.10 20.34 -3.72
CA SER A 4 -15.39 19.37 -2.88
C SER A 4 -14.56 18.33 -3.67
N PHE A 5 -14.63 18.35 -5.00
CA PHE A 5 -13.95 17.40 -5.87
C PHE A 5 -12.55 17.87 -6.27
N THR A 6 -11.61 16.94 -6.34
CA THR A 6 -10.22 17.19 -6.70
C THR A 6 -9.95 17.08 -8.21
N ALA A 7 -10.77 16.33 -8.93
CA ALA A 7 -10.67 16.18 -10.38
C ALA A 7 -12.05 15.98 -11.04
N ILE A 8 -12.16 16.37 -12.32
CA ILE A 8 -13.35 16.18 -13.15
C ILE A 8 -12.92 15.52 -14.45
N ILE A 9 -13.56 14.40 -14.81
CA ILE A 9 -13.34 13.70 -16.07
C ILE A 9 -14.58 13.87 -16.94
N HIS A 10 -14.48 14.73 -17.93
CA HIS A 10 -15.56 14.97 -18.89
C HIS A 10 -15.72 13.79 -19.85
N ASP A 11 -16.98 13.46 -20.19
CA ASP A 11 -17.33 12.33 -21.07
C ASP A 11 -16.63 11.03 -20.64
N TYR A 12 -16.68 10.69 -19.33
CA TYR A 12 -15.91 9.58 -18.75
C TYR A 12 -16.15 8.24 -19.45
N ASN A 13 -17.37 7.98 -19.93
CA ASN A 13 -17.75 6.76 -20.64
C ASN A 13 -17.05 6.59 -21.99
N LYS A 14 -16.58 7.70 -22.61
CA LYS A 14 -15.85 7.72 -23.88
C LYS A 14 -14.34 7.65 -23.71
N LYS A 15 -13.85 7.81 -22.46
CA LYS A 15 -12.41 7.72 -22.17
C LYS A 15 -11.94 6.26 -22.18
N PRO A 16 -10.62 6.03 -22.30
CA PRO A 16 -10.06 4.71 -22.08
C PRO A 16 -10.55 4.10 -20.77
N ALA A 17 -10.82 2.79 -20.76
CA ALA A 17 -11.30 2.12 -19.57
C ALA A 17 -10.24 2.16 -18.46
N PHE A 18 -10.68 2.49 -17.24
CA PHE A 18 -9.88 2.41 -16.02
C PHE A 18 -10.75 1.99 -14.84
N SER A 19 -10.13 1.41 -13.82
CA SER A 19 -10.73 1.10 -12.52
C SER A 19 -10.04 1.88 -11.41
N ASP A 20 -10.76 2.14 -10.34
CA ASP A 20 -10.26 2.75 -9.12
C ASP A 20 -11.17 2.39 -7.93
N PHE A 21 -10.95 2.97 -6.75
CA PHE A 21 -11.71 2.65 -5.53
C PHE A 21 -11.94 3.89 -4.65
N LEU A 22 -13.02 3.83 -3.86
CA LEU A 22 -13.20 4.75 -2.74
C LEU A 22 -12.33 4.30 -1.55
N PRO A 23 -11.72 5.23 -0.79
CA PRO A 23 -10.88 4.90 0.36
C PRO A 23 -11.57 4.04 1.42
N GLY A 24 -12.88 4.17 1.58
CA GLY A 24 -13.64 3.40 2.55
C GLY A 24 -13.37 3.79 4.00
N ILE A 25 -12.96 5.05 4.25
CA ILE A 25 -12.68 5.55 5.59
C ILE A 25 -13.99 5.88 6.29
N ALA A 26 -14.29 5.12 7.35
CA ALA A 26 -15.50 5.27 8.13
C ALA A 26 -15.30 6.01 9.49
N GLY A 27 -14.09 6.57 9.73
CA GLY A 27 -13.70 7.10 11.03
C GLY A 27 -13.22 6.01 11.99
N LEU A 28 -12.70 6.40 13.15
CA LEU A 28 -12.18 5.45 14.14
C LEU A 28 -13.29 4.57 14.77
N TYR A 29 -14.50 5.09 14.83
CA TYR A 29 -15.63 4.44 15.51
C TYR A 29 -16.65 3.81 14.55
N GLY A 30 -16.42 3.92 13.25
CA GLY A 30 -17.29 3.38 12.21
C GLY A 30 -16.79 2.03 11.68
N THR A 31 -17.71 1.30 11.04
CA THR A 31 -17.40 0.08 10.31
C THR A 31 -17.11 0.43 8.84
N PRO A 32 -15.92 0.14 8.31
CA PRO A 32 -15.58 0.47 6.94
C PRO A 32 -16.29 -0.42 5.92
N ALA A 33 -16.44 0.12 4.70
CA ALA A 33 -16.82 -0.64 3.53
C ALA A 33 -15.82 -0.39 2.42
N TRP A 34 -15.46 -1.42 1.65
CA TRP A 34 -14.68 -1.28 0.43
C TRP A 34 -15.60 -1.04 -0.77
N CYS A 35 -15.17 -0.24 -1.73
CA CYS A 35 -15.95 0.06 -2.94
C CYS A 35 -15.02 0.32 -4.11
N PHE A 36 -15.16 -0.47 -5.18
CA PHE A 36 -14.46 -0.30 -6.45
C PHE A 36 -15.38 0.29 -7.50
N PHE A 37 -14.83 1.11 -8.37
CA PHE A 37 -15.56 1.72 -9.47
C PHE A 37 -14.77 1.68 -10.79
N VAL A 38 -15.49 1.83 -11.88
CA VAL A 38 -14.96 1.91 -13.24
C VAL A 38 -15.57 3.12 -13.96
N ASN A 39 -14.97 3.56 -15.05
CA ASN A 39 -15.54 4.64 -15.85
C ASN A 39 -16.55 4.13 -16.91
N ARG A 40 -17.52 3.33 -16.47
CA ARG A 40 -18.63 2.83 -17.30
C ARG A 40 -19.93 2.82 -16.50
N GLY A 41 -21.06 2.98 -17.17
CA GLY A 41 -22.36 3.00 -16.53
C GLY A 41 -22.45 4.00 -15.37
N GLN A 42 -23.01 3.56 -14.24
CA GLN A 42 -23.07 4.37 -13.02
C GLN A 42 -21.87 4.13 -12.09
N CYS A 43 -20.76 3.72 -12.63
CA CYS A 43 -19.41 3.60 -12.08
C CYS A 43 -19.21 2.49 -11.06
N VAL A 44 -19.99 2.39 -9.98
CA VAL A 44 -19.76 1.39 -8.94
C VAL A 44 -19.86 -0.01 -9.53
N ALA A 45 -18.77 -0.79 -9.39
CA ALA A 45 -18.61 -2.10 -10.01
C ALA A 45 -18.58 -3.24 -8.99
N SER A 46 -18.21 -2.93 -7.73
CA SER A 46 -18.19 -3.90 -6.63
C SER A 46 -18.08 -3.16 -5.29
N PHE A 47 -18.74 -3.63 -4.25
CA PHE A 47 -18.56 -3.14 -2.88
C PHE A 47 -19.01 -4.17 -1.86
N GLY A 48 -18.53 -4.02 -0.63
CA GLY A 48 -18.85 -4.89 0.48
C GLY A 48 -18.13 -4.48 1.77
N THR A 49 -18.10 -5.38 2.72
CA THR A 49 -17.35 -5.24 3.98
C THR A 49 -16.28 -6.32 4.06
N SER A 50 -15.32 -6.18 4.97
CA SER A 50 -14.29 -7.19 5.26
C SER A 50 -13.42 -7.56 4.04
N ASP A 51 -13.88 -8.44 3.17
CA ASP A 51 -13.15 -9.01 2.05
C ASP A 51 -14.08 -9.39 0.87
N LYS A 52 -13.58 -10.14 -0.11
CA LYS A 52 -14.35 -10.56 -1.28
C LYS A 52 -15.52 -11.52 -0.95
N ASP A 53 -15.39 -12.28 0.15
CA ASP A 53 -16.43 -13.21 0.61
C ASP A 53 -17.61 -12.49 1.29
N HIS A 54 -17.44 -11.19 1.58
CA HIS A 54 -18.46 -10.33 2.16
C HIS A 54 -18.89 -9.22 1.19
N ALA A 55 -18.92 -9.53 -0.10
CA ALA A 55 -19.43 -8.62 -1.12
C ALA A 55 -20.95 -8.41 -0.98
N ILE A 56 -21.40 -7.18 -1.25
CA ILE A 56 -22.82 -6.81 -1.43
C ILE A 56 -23.12 -6.69 -2.93
N MET A 57 -22.19 -6.12 -3.70
CA MET A 57 -22.12 -6.23 -5.15
C MET A 57 -20.92 -7.09 -5.48
N GLU A 58 -21.13 -8.19 -6.23
CA GLU A 58 -20.13 -9.20 -6.54
C GLU A 58 -18.80 -8.61 -7.02
N PHE A 59 -17.69 -9.13 -6.50
CA PHE A 59 -16.37 -8.76 -6.97
C PHE A 59 -16.09 -9.36 -8.35
N SER A 60 -15.80 -8.50 -9.31
CA SER A 60 -15.40 -8.88 -10.67
C SER A 60 -14.10 -8.20 -11.06
N PRO A 61 -13.17 -8.89 -11.74
CA PRO A 61 -11.94 -8.26 -12.25
C PRO A 61 -12.26 -7.17 -13.28
N ALA A 62 -11.32 -6.24 -13.48
CA ALA A 62 -11.52 -5.02 -14.25
C ALA A 62 -12.13 -5.24 -15.63
N HIS A 63 -11.61 -6.21 -16.39
CA HIS A 63 -12.11 -6.50 -17.74
C HIS A 63 -13.59 -6.93 -17.76
N SER A 64 -14.04 -7.69 -16.76
CA SER A 64 -15.46 -8.04 -16.58
C SER A 64 -16.27 -6.86 -16.08
N SER A 65 -15.72 -6.09 -15.13
CA SER A 65 -16.37 -4.90 -14.56
C SER A 65 -16.69 -3.85 -15.62
N TYR A 66 -15.80 -3.64 -16.61
CA TYR A 66 -16.09 -2.73 -17.73
C TYR A 66 -17.28 -3.16 -18.58
N GLN A 67 -17.55 -4.47 -18.66
CA GLN A 67 -18.65 -5.03 -19.43
C GLN A 67 -19.96 -5.12 -18.61
N LEU A 68 -19.84 -5.33 -17.31
CA LEU A 68 -20.98 -5.64 -16.43
C LEU A 68 -21.51 -4.42 -15.68
N ALA A 69 -20.75 -3.33 -15.51
CA ALA A 69 -21.16 -2.17 -14.75
C ALA A 69 -22.47 -1.54 -15.25
N GLU A 70 -22.72 -1.56 -16.54
CA GLU A 70 -23.97 -1.05 -17.14
C GLU A 70 -25.20 -1.93 -16.88
N THR A 71 -25.01 -3.23 -16.62
CA THR A 71 -26.13 -4.17 -16.46
C THR A 71 -26.28 -4.73 -15.06
N ARG A 72 -25.18 -4.77 -14.28
CA ARG A 72 -25.16 -5.32 -12.91
C ARG A 72 -24.82 -4.31 -11.82
N GLY A 73 -24.30 -3.13 -12.18
CA GLY A 73 -24.12 -2.01 -11.28
C GLY A 73 -25.44 -1.31 -10.91
N PHE A 74 -25.34 -0.11 -10.34
CA PHE A 74 -26.53 0.71 -10.11
C PHE A 74 -27.21 1.07 -11.43
N ARG A 75 -28.56 1.07 -11.42
CA ARG A 75 -29.40 1.36 -12.58
C ARG A 75 -30.50 2.34 -12.18
N SER A 76 -30.74 3.34 -13.02
CA SER A 76 -31.79 4.36 -12.81
C SER A 76 -32.64 4.47 -14.07
N PHE A 77 -33.89 4.01 -13.96
CA PHE A 77 -34.86 4.08 -15.06
C PHE A 77 -35.84 5.23 -14.81
N VAL A 78 -36.15 5.97 -15.85
CA VAL A 78 -37.12 7.05 -15.82
C VAL A 78 -38.22 6.77 -16.83
N LYS A 79 -39.48 6.96 -16.41
CA LYS A 79 -40.62 7.06 -17.30
C LYS A 79 -41.06 8.51 -17.29
N LEU A 80 -40.87 9.21 -18.40
CA LEU A 80 -41.18 10.60 -18.57
C LEU A 80 -42.35 10.73 -19.57
N ASP A 81 -43.48 11.22 -19.10
CA ASP A 81 -44.72 11.34 -19.91
C ASP A 81 -45.10 10.06 -20.70
N GLY A 82 -44.71 8.89 -20.19
CA GLY A 82 -44.99 7.54 -20.73
C GLY A 82 -43.80 6.94 -21.53
N GLU A 83 -42.77 7.65 -21.86
CA GLU A 83 -41.57 7.14 -22.46
C GLU A 83 -40.59 6.63 -21.38
N VAL A 84 -40.01 5.42 -21.57
CA VAL A 84 -39.07 4.81 -20.61
C VAL A 84 -37.67 4.79 -21.19
N PHE A 85 -36.72 5.34 -20.45
CA PHE A 85 -35.30 5.33 -20.77
C PHE A 85 -34.47 5.11 -19.50
N GLU A 86 -33.19 4.85 -19.69
CA GLU A 86 -32.22 4.65 -18.60
C GLU A 86 -31.23 5.82 -18.56
N LEU A 87 -31.05 6.41 -17.39
CA LEU A 87 -30.04 7.43 -17.12
C LEU A 87 -28.63 6.82 -17.10
N PHE A 88 -27.61 7.61 -17.45
CA PHE A 88 -26.18 7.19 -17.51
C PHE A 88 -25.96 6.00 -18.44
N SER A 89 -26.78 5.85 -19.46
CA SER A 89 -26.59 4.87 -20.53
C SER A 89 -25.49 5.30 -21.50
N ALA A 90 -25.10 4.40 -22.39
CA ALA A 90 -24.11 4.73 -23.44
C ALA A 90 -24.57 5.87 -24.38
N ASP A 91 -25.89 6.07 -24.50
CA ASP A 91 -26.51 7.11 -25.33
C ASP A 91 -26.71 8.45 -24.59
N SER A 92 -26.49 8.51 -23.26
CA SER A 92 -26.64 9.73 -22.48
C SER A 92 -25.58 10.77 -22.83
N GLU A 93 -25.96 12.06 -22.77
CA GLU A 93 -25.09 13.18 -23.08
C GLU A 93 -24.45 13.78 -21.83
N HIS A 94 -23.27 14.41 -21.99
CA HIS A 94 -22.57 15.13 -20.93
C HIS A 94 -22.34 14.28 -19.68
N MET A 95 -21.80 13.09 -19.89
CA MET A 95 -21.47 12.19 -18.77
C MET A 95 -20.14 12.60 -18.12
N ASP A 96 -20.24 13.34 -17.03
CA ASP A 96 -19.08 13.79 -16.27
C ASP A 96 -18.89 12.99 -14.97
N MET A 97 -17.63 12.68 -14.63
CA MET A 97 -17.23 12.03 -13.40
C MET A 97 -16.46 13.02 -12.52
N TYR A 98 -16.78 13.03 -11.24
CA TYR A 98 -16.19 13.92 -10.24
C TYR A 98 -15.52 13.08 -9.15
N LEU A 99 -14.19 13.21 -9.03
CA LEU A 99 -13.38 12.47 -8.08
C LEU A 99 -13.10 13.33 -6.85
N GLY A 100 -13.49 12.85 -5.68
CA GLY A 100 -13.15 13.42 -4.38
C GLY A 100 -12.23 12.51 -3.59
N LEU A 101 -11.66 12.99 -2.48
CA LEU A 101 -10.81 12.18 -1.62
C LEU A 101 -11.54 10.97 -1.03
N ASN A 102 -12.83 11.10 -0.67
CA ASN A 102 -13.64 10.03 -0.07
C ASN A 102 -15.07 9.99 -0.64
N SER A 103 -15.26 10.51 -1.85
CA SER A 103 -16.54 10.48 -2.56
C SER A 103 -16.36 10.46 -4.07
N LEU A 104 -17.33 9.89 -4.76
CA LEU A 104 -17.43 9.82 -6.22
C LEU A 104 -18.73 10.47 -6.66
N GLY A 105 -18.69 11.34 -7.66
CA GLY A 105 -19.88 11.92 -8.29
C GLY A 105 -19.95 11.59 -9.77
N ILE A 106 -21.14 11.49 -10.33
CA ILE A 106 -21.40 11.43 -11.78
C ILE A 106 -22.59 12.31 -12.15
N SER A 107 -22.59 12.87 -13.35
CA SER A 107 -23.74 13.58 -13.92
C SER A 107 -23.97 13.19 -15.37
N CYS A 108 -25.21 13.33 -15.82
CA CYS A 108 -25.57 13.24 -17.24
C CYS A 108 -26.77 14.14 -17.53
N LEU A 109 -26.97 14.45 -18.81
CA LEU A 109 -28.16 15.12 -19.32
C LEU A 109 -28.87 14.17 -20.29
N ASP A 110 -30.17 13.91 -20.04
CA ASP A 110 -30.94 12.96 -20.85
C ASP A 110 -32.39 13.42 -20.94
N HIS A 111 -32.97 13.47 -22.14
CA HIS A 111 -34.37 13.92 -22.39
C HIS A 111 -34.75 15.24 -21.67
N GLY A 112 -33.78 16.16 -21.48
CA GLY A 112 -34.00 17.42 -20.75
C GLY A 112 -34.01 17.26 -19.22
N LEU A 113 -33.72 16.11 -18.73
CA LEU A 113 -33.48 15.85 -17.29
C LEU A 113 -31.99 15.79 -17.01
N GLU A 114 -31.52 16.56 -16.05
CA GLU A 114 -30.16 16.45 -15.51
C GLU A 114 -30.18 15.49 -14.31
N ALA A 115 -29.38 14.41 -14.38
CA ALA A 115 -29.19 13.49 -13.30
C ALA A 115 -27.82 13.64 -12.66
N GLU A 116 -27.76 13.65 -11.33
CA GLU A 116 -26.54 13.66 -10.54
C GLU A 116 -26.59 12.48 -9.55
N ALA A 117 -25.61 11.57 -9.60
CA ALA A 117 -25.44 10.55 -8.56
C ALA A 117 -24.13 10.82 -7.79
N ARG A 118 -24.18 10.65 -6.47
CA ARG A 118 -23.02 10.78 -5.58
C ARG A 118 -22.92 9.58 -4.64
N TYR A 119 -21.71 9.04 -4.51
CA TYR A 119 -21.41 7.87 -3.71
C TYR A 119 -20.37 8.20 -2.63
N PHE A 120 -20.55 7.65 -1.42
CA PHE A 120 -19.57 7.68 -0.35
C PHE A 120 -19.81 6.52 0.62
N THR A 121 -18.79 6.09 1.35
CA THR A 121 -18.93 5.10 2.42
C THR A 121 -19.43 5.76 3.70
N LEU A 122 -20.32 5.10 4.43
CA LEU A 122 -20.98 5.66 5.60
C LEU A 122 -20.00 5.85 6.78
N PRO A 123 -19.76 7.10 7.25
CA PRO A 123 -18.88 7.35 8.38
C PRO A 123 -19.58 7.21 9.73
N ASP A 124 -18.79 6.91 10.78
CA ASP A 124 -19.18 6.90 12.19
C ASP A 124 -20.49 6.12 12.46
N ALA A 125 -20.62 4.92 11.87
CA ALA A 125 -21.78 4.08 11.99
C ALA A 125 -21.38 2.63 12.35
N PRO A 126 -22.23 1.90 13.08
CA PRO A 126 -21.96 0.51 13.48
C PRO A 126 -22.23 -0.50 12.36
N VAL A 127 -22.47 -0.02 11.15
CA VAL A 127 -22.73 -0.83 9.94
C VAL A 127 -21.84 -0.34 8.81
N GLY A 128 -21.23 -1.26 8.09
CA GLY A 128 -20.47 -0.95 6.89
C GLY A 128 -21.40 -0.81 5.69
N ALA A 129 -21.49 0.40 5.11
CA ALA A 129 -22.46 0.67 4.04
C ALA A 129 -21.95 1.66 3.00
N LEU A 130 -22.47 1.52 1.77
CA LEU A 130 -22.38 2.50 0.71
C LEU A 130 -23.63 3.37 0.72
N VAL A 131 -23.44 4.68 0.65
CA VAL A 131 -24.51 5.68 0.49
C VAL A 131 -24.51 6.18 -0.95
N ARG A 132 -25.67 6.26 -1.54
CA ARG A 132 -25.92 6.82 -2.86
C ARG A 132 -27.00 7.91 -2.79
N ARG A 133 -26.75 9.09 -3.35
CA ARG A 133 -27.75 10.12 -3.60
C ARG A 133 -27.96 10.24 -5.09
N LEU A 134 -29.17 10.00 -5.58
CA LEU A 134 -29.58 10.32 -6.95
C LEU A 134 -30.46 11.57 -6.90
N LYS A 135 -30.07 12.62 -7.65
CA LYS A 135 -30.85 13.85 -7.84
C LYS A 135 -31.22 13.96 -9.29
N LEU A 136 -32.52 14.18 -9.59
CA LEU A 136 -33.05 14.38 -10.92
C LEU A 136 -33.65 15.79 -10.99
N THR A 137 -33.20 16.61 -11.94
CA THR A 137 -33.62 18.01 -12.12
C THR A 137 -34.25 18.20 -13.50
N ASN A 138 -35.45 18.79 -13.57
CA ASN A 138 -36.07 19.16 -14.82
C ASN A 138 -35.42 20.42 -15.41
N ARG A 139 -34.68 20.26 -16.52
CA ARG A 139 -34.03 21.34 -17.25
C ARG A 139 -34.86 21.85 -18.46
N THR A 140 -36.04 21.27 -18.66
CA THR A 140 -36.96 21.74 -19.72
C THR A 140 -37.71 23.00 -19.27
N ASP A 141 -38.40 23.63 -20.21
CA ASP A 141 -39.22 24.80 -19.97
C ASP A 141 -40.68 24.49 -19.58
N ARG A 142 -40.99 23.17 -19.39
CA ARG A 142 -42.33 22.68 -19.03
C ARG A 142 -42.33 21.73 -17.85
N ALA A 143 -43.44 21.67 -17.14
CA ALA A 143 -43.62 20.68 -16.12
C ALA A 143 -43.68 19.28 -16.73
N ALA A 144 -43.03 18.30 -16.06
CA ALA A 144 -42.95 16.91 -16.50
C ALA A 144 -43.37 15.97 -15.37
N ARG A 145 -44.06 14.89 -15.71
CA ARG A 145 -44.34 13.81 -14.76
C ARG A 145 -43.29 12.75 -14.93
N ALA A 146 -42.37 12.66 -13.96
CA ALA A 146 -41.32 11.65 -13.90
C ALA A 146 -41.68 10.53 -12.91
N GLU A 147 -41.63 9.28 -13.37
CA GLU A 147 -41.59 8.09 -12.54
C GLU A 147 -40.13 7.59 -12.55
N LEU A 148 -39.52 7.53 -11.39
CA LEU A 148 -38.11 7.15 -11.21
C LEU A 148 -38.03 5.84 -10.48
N LEU A 149 -37.28 4.86 -11.03
CA LEU A 149 -36.95 3.58 -10.41
C LEU A 149 -35.43 3.47 -10.33
N ASP A 150 -34.88 3.39 -9.11
CA ASP A 150 -33.43 3.41 -8.83
C ASP A 150 -33.02 2.23 -7.96
N GLY A 151 -31.88 1.58 -8.26
CA GLY A 151 -31.38 0.48 -7.46
C GLY A 151 -30.31 -0.37 -8.14
N MET A 152 -30.20 -1.62 -7.67
CA MET A 152 -29.28 -2.65 -8.15
C MET A 152 -30.04 -3.90 -8.61
N PRO A 153 -29.75 -4.45 -9.81
CA PRO A 153 -30.40 -5.65 -10.31
C PRO A 153 -29.96 -6.96 -9.63
N ALA A 154 -28.81 -6.95 -8.93
CA ALA A 154 -28.28 -8.09 -8.20
C ALA A 154 -27.65 -7.63 -6.88
N LEU A 155 -28.11 -8.17 -5.77
CA LEU A 155 -27.58 -7.91 -4.42
C LEU A 155 -27.19 -9.24 -3.79
N VAL A 156 -25.90 -9.39 -3.38
CA VAL A 156 -25.39 -10.61 -2.77
C VAL A 156 -25.91 -10.73 -1.34
N PRO A 157 -26.64 -11.80 -1.01
CA PRO A 157 -27.10 -12.03 0.36
C PRO A 157 -25.93 -12.32 1.32
N TYR A 158 -26.02 -11.85 2.55
CA TYR A 158 -25.00 -12.10 3.58
C TYR A 158 -24.80 -13.62 3.80
N GLY A 159 -23.53 -14.05 3.86
CA GLY A 159 -23.13 -15.44 4.02
C GLY A 159 -22.92 -16.19 2.68
N VAL A 160 -22.93 -15.48 1.55
CA VAL A 160 -22.59 -16.03 0.24
C VAL A 160 -21.16 -15.63 -0.10
N SER A 161 -20.23 -16.57 -0.14
CA SER A 161 -18.83 -16.30 -0.47
C SER A 161 -18.57 -16.09 -1.97
N ASP A 162 -17.44 -15.48 -2.31
CA ASP A 162 -16.98 -15.30 -3.68
C ASP A 162 -16.84 -16.64 -4.43
N TRP A 163 -16.38 -17.67 -3.74
CA TRP A 163 -16.32 -19.03 -4.31
C TRP A 163 -17.70 -19.57 -4.69
N VAL A 164 -18.71 -19.38 -3.81
CA VAL A 164 -20.08 -19.81 -4.09
C VAL A 164 -20.68 -19.08 -5.28
N LEU A 165 -20.45 -17.76 -5.37
CA LEU A 165 -20.92 -16.95 -6.49
C LEU A 165 -20.39 -17.47 -7.83
N LYS A 166 -19.12 -17.88 -7.87
CA LYS A 166 -18.45 -18.33 -9.11
C LYS A 166 -18.68 -19.80 -9.44
N ASN A 167 -18.88 -20.67 -8.44
CA ASN A 167 -18.88 -22.11 -8.67
C ASN A 167 -20.21 -22.81 -8.41
N MET A 168 -21.09 -22.28 -7.54
CA MET A 168 -22.33 -22.97 -7.18
C MET A 168 -23.52 -22.05 -6.92
N VAL A 169 -23.55 -20.85 -7.46
CA VAL A 169 -24.64 -19.88 -7.22
C VAL A 169 -26.03 -20.44 -7.58
N GLN A 170 -26.12 -21.25 -8.62
CA GLN A 170 -27.40 -21.84 -9.05
C GLN A 170 -27.99 -22.75 -7.97
N THR A 171 -27.20 -23.59 -7.31
CA THR A 171 -27.60 -24.40 -6.17
C THR A 171 -27.78 -23.53 -4.92
N GLY A 172 -26.85 -22.58 -4.71
CA GLY A 172 -26.81 -21.66 -3.58
C GLY A 172 -28.07 -20.82 -3.43
N ARG A 173 -28.77 -20.51 -4.51
CA ARG A 173 -30.08 -19.81 -4.46
C ARG A 173 -31.08 -20.48 -3.54
N ALA A 174 -31.05 -21.81 -3.33
CA ALA A 174 -31.94 -22.52 -2.43
C ALA A 174 -31.79 -22.12 -0.94
N TRP A 175 -30.66 -21.56 -0.52
CA TRP A 175 -30.42 -21.03 0.83
C TRP A 175 -30.81 -19.57 0.99
N MET A 176 -30.92 -18.80 -0.12
CA MET A 176 -31.16 -17.36 -0.10
C MET A 176 -32.59 -17.02 0.31
N GLU A 177 -32.72 -15.98 1.12
CA GLU A 177 -34.01 -15.40 1.49
C GLU A 177 -33.93 -13.88 1.67
N THR A 178 -35.04 -13.22 1.37
CA THR A 178 -35.28 -11.81 1.66
C THR A 178 -36.35 -11.71 2.74
N GLN A 179 -36.06 -11.01 3.82
CA GLN A 179 -36.98 -10.83 4.96
C GLN A 179 -37.35 -9.34 5.09
N ARG A 180 -38.46 -9.06 5.76
CA ARG A 180 -38.97 -7.71 6.10
C ARG A 180 -39.11 -6.77 4.90
N LEU A 181 -39.51 -7.28 3.75
CA LEU A 181 -39.69 -6.48 2.53
C LEU A 181 -40.72 -5.36 2.73
N ASP A 182 -41.77 -5.61 3.47
CA ASP A 182 -42.84 -4.68 3.81
C ASP A 182 -42.39 -3.49 4.68
N SER A 183 -41.25 -3.59 5.35
CA SER A 183 -40.70 -2.51 6.17
C SER A 183 -40.04 -1.39 5.33
N GLY A 184 -39.85 -1.60 4.03
CA GLY A 184 -39.00 -0.74 3.16
C GLY A 184 -37.52 -0.77 3.49
N ALA A 185 -37.08 -1.71 4.37
CA ALA A 185 -35.68 -2.00 4.67
C ALA A 185 -35.47 -3.53 4.69
N PRO A 186 -35.54 -4.17 3.51
CA PRO A 186 -35.38 -5.62 3.39
C PRO A 186 -33.99 -6.07 3.86
N ARG A 187 -33.96 -7.33 4.36
CA ARG A 187 -32.78 -8.03 4.82
C ARG A 187 -32.52 -9.24 3.94
N TYR A 188 -31.30 -9.40 3.50
CA TYR A 188 -30.87 -10.44 2.56
C TYR A 188 -29.83 -11.32 3.23
N ARG A 189 -30.04 -12.61 3.30
CA ARG A 189 -29.08 -13.57 3.87
C ARG A 189 -29.29 -14.99 3.33
N VAL A 190 -28.35 -15.87 3.62
CA VAL A 190 -28.58 -17.30 3.61
C VAL A 190 -28.99 -17.77 5.02
N ARG A 191 -29.78 -18.82 5.10
CA ARG A 191 -30.35 -19.28 6.40
C ARG A 191 -29.30 -19.95 7.28
N VAL A 192 -28.36 -20.68 6.65
CA VAL A 192 -27.27 -21.40 7.30
C VAL A 192 -25.99 -21.26 6.48
N SER A 193 -24.82 -21.49 7.09
CA SER A 193 -23.55 -21.55 6.38
C SER A 193 -23.64 -22.52 5.20
N MET A 194 -23.09 -22.11 4.07
CA MET A 194 -23.06 -22.91 2.83
C MET A 194 -21.83 -23.85 2.78
N GLU A 195 -21.04 -23.90 3.84
CA GLU A 195 -19.91 -24.83 3.96
C GLU A 195 -20.40 -26.28 4.08
N ASP A 196 -19.76 -27.18 3.37
CA ASP A 196 -20.01 -28.63 3.47
C ASP A 196 -19.30 -29.20 4.71
N SER A 197 -19.88 -28.89 5.87
CA SER A 197 -19.35 -29.25 7.20
C SER A 197 -20.40 -30.03 7.97
N ALA A 198 -19.98 -30.99 8.80
CA ALA A 198 -20.84 -31.70 9.73
C ALA A 198 -21.47 -30.77 10.79
N ARG A 199 -20.84 -29.62 11.06
CA ARG A 199 -21.37 -28.58 11.94
C ARG A 199 -22.11 -27.55 11.12
N VAL A 200 -23.44 -27.56 11.18
CA VAL A 200 -24.30 -26.55 10.54
C VAL A 200 -24.43 -25.35 11.48
N THR A 201 -24.07 -24.16 11.00
CA THR A 201 -24.20 -22.91 11.75
C THR A 201 -25.23 -21.99 11.10
N SER A 202 -26.13 -21.39 11.92
CA SER A 202 -27.05 -20.35 11.44
C SER A 202 -26.29 -19.04 11.16
N VAL A 203 -26.78 -18.31 10.14
CA VAL A 203 -26.22 -16.98 9.78
C VAL A 203 -27.02 -15.90 10.51
N SER A 204 -26.36 -15.12 11.36
CA SER A 204 -26.99 -14.04 12.15
C SER A 204 -26.94 -12.67 11.50
N GLY A 205 -25.92 -12.41 10.69
CA GLY A 205 -25.76 -11.17 9.93
C GLY A 205 -26.74 -11.05 8.76
N CYS A 206 -26.85 -9.87 8.22
CA CYS A 206 -27.63 -9.60 7.00
C CYS A 206 -27.01 -8.48 6.15
N ALA A 207 -27.15 -8.61 4.84
CA ALA A 207 -27.11 -7.46 3.96
C ALA A 207 -28.47 -6.75 4.07
N PHE A 208 -28.48 -5.43 3.99
CA PHE A 208 -29.70 -4.64 4.04
C PHE A 208 -29.65 -3.49 3.03
N ALA A 209 -30.82 -3.01 2.65
CA ALA A 209 -30.96 -1.85 1.80
C ALA A 209 -32.19 -1.03 2.21
N LEU A 210 -32.09 0.30 2.07
CA LEU A 210 -33.22 1.20 2.22
C LEU A 210 -33.07 2.41 1.32
N SER A 211 -34.20 2.99 0.89
CA SER A 211 -34.21 4.30 0.22
C SER A 211 -35.20 5.23 0.88
N VAL A 212 -34.87 6.53 0.90
CA VAL A 212 -35.79 7.60 1.30
C VAL A 212 -35.83 8.69 0.25
N ASP A 213 -36.97 9.39 0.14
CA ASP A 213 -37.09 10.54 -0.75
C ASP A 213 -36.55 11.84 -0.09
N ASP A 214 -36.63 12.93 -0.82
CA ASP A 214 -36.25 14.30 -0.40
C ASP A 214 -37.12 14.89 0.71
N ARG A 215 -38.16 14.16 1.16
CA ARG A 215 -39.00 14.51 2.30
C ARG A 215 -38.76 13.61 3.51
N GLY A 216 -37.79 12.71 3.41
CA GLY A 216 -37.45 11.72 4.46
C GLY A 216 -38.46 10.54 4.51
N VAL A 217 -39.31 10.39 3.50
CA VAL A 217 -40.24 9.28 3.44
C VAL A 217 -39.52 8.04 2.94
N ARG A 218 -39.60 6.94 3.71
CA ARG A 218 -39.04 5.63 3.32
C ARG A 218 -39.85 5.08 2.13
N LEU A 219 -39.12 4.73 1.06
CA LEU A 219 -39.68 4.22 -0.17
C LEU A 219 -39.90 2.70 -0.07
N PRO A 220 -40.96 2.16 -0.65
CA PRO A 220 -41.17 0.71 -0.74
C PRO A 220 -40.07 0.06 -1.60
N ALA A 221 -39.70 -1.17 -1.27
CA ALA A 221 -38.62 -1.91 -1.93
C ALA A 221 -39.16 -2.99 -2.89
N VAL A 222 -38.42 -3.20 -3.98
CA VAL A 222 -38.55 -4.36 -4.87
C VAL A 222 -37.31 -5.21 -4.71
N ALA A 223 -37.47 -6.49 -4.34
CA ALA A 223 -36.40 -7.45 -4.10
C ALA A 223 -36.34 -8.57 -5.14
N ASP A 224 -37.38 -8.73 -5.93
CA ASP A 224 -37.45 -9.75 -6.97
C ASP A 224 -37.12 -9.15 -8.34
N PRO A 225 -35.99 -9.55 -8.98
CA PRO A 225 -35.59 -9.00 -10.28
C PRO A 225 -36.63 -9.31 -11.38
N GLU A 226 -37.38 -10.40 -11.30
CA GLU A 226 -38.43 -10.71 -12.28
C GLU A 226 -39.56 -9.69 -12.25
N THR A 227 -39.87 -9.13 -11.07
CA THR A 227 -40.84 -8.03 -10.93
C THR A 227 -40.45 -6.80 -11.75
N VAL A 228 -39.13 -6.48 -11.86
CA VAL A 228 -38.64 -5.35 -12.61
C VAL A 228 -38.40 -5.67 -14.09
N PHE A 229 -37.72 -6.79 -14.36
CA PHE A 229 -37.22 -7.12 -15.70
C PHE A 229 -38.13 -8.11 -16.47
N GLY A 230 -39.14 -8.71 -15.79
CA GLY A 230 -40.01 -9.72 -16.41
C GLY A 230 -39.22 -10.90 -16.95
N CYS A 231 -39.43 -11.26 -18.20
CA CYS A 231 -38.74 -12.36 -18.87
C CYS A 231 -37.35 -11.98 -19.40
N ASP A 232 -36.88 -10.75 -19.25
CA ASP A 232 -35.52 -10.36 -19.68
C ASP A 232 -34.46 -10.79 -18.65
N THR A 233 -34.04 -12.04 -18.74
CA THR A 233 -33.00 -12.61 -17.87
C THR A 233 -31.60 -11.97 -18.06
N ALA A 234 -31.41 -11.21 -19.14
CA ALA A 234 -30.17 -10.44 -19.35
C ALA A 234 -30.16 -9.12 -18.56
N LEU A 235 -31.27 -8.79 -17.89
CA LEU A 235 -31.46 -7.59 -17.05
C LEU A 235 -31.24 -6.27 -17.83
N ARG A 236 -31.49 -6.26 -19.14
CA ARG A 236 -31.27 -5.06 -19.99
C ARG A 236 -32.46 -4.12 -19.98
N ARG A 237 -33.69 -4.68 -20.10
CA ARG A 237 -34.89 -3.91 -20.24
C ARG A 237 -35.84 -4.14 -19.04
N PRO A 238 -36.24 -3.08 -18.33
CA PRO A 238 -37.11 -3.19 -17.18
C PRO A 238 -38.57 -3.37 -17.63
N LEU A 239 -38.94 -4.55 -18.19
CA LEU A 239 -40.21 -4.80 -18.81
C LEU A 239 -41.39 -4.58 -17.84
N GLY A 240 -41.25 -4.95 -16.56
CA GLY A 240 -42.24 -4.66 -15.55
C GLY A 240 -42.45 -3.16 -15.31
N PHE A 241 -41.40 -2.36 -15.40
CA PHE A 241 -41.48 -0.91 -15.23
C PHE A 241 -42.10 -0.21 -16.47
N PHE A 242 -42.05 -0.80 -17.67
CA PHE A 242 -42.79 -0.29 -18.81
C PHE A 242 -44.30 -0.27 -18.55
N GLU A 243 -44.78 -1.27 -17.85
CA GLU A 243 -46.21 -1.48 -17.62
C GLU A 243 -46.72 -0.87 -16.30
N LYS A 244 -45.88 -0.88 -15.26
CA LYS A 244 -46.29 -0.51 -13.89
C LYS A 244 -45.51 0.71 -13.40
N SER A 245 -46.12 1.46 -12.51
CA SER A 245 -45.42 2.51 -11.73
C SER A 245 -44.52 1.90 -10.63
N PRO A 246 -43.56 2.65 -10.03
CA PRO A 246 -42.75 2.15 -8.94
C PRO A 246 -43.56 1.60 -7.74
N SER A 247 -44.67 2.24 -7.39
CA SER A 247 -45.54 1.79 -6.30
C SER A 247 -46.30 0.50 -6.64
N GLU A 248 -46.70 0.32 -7.89
CA GLU A 248 -47.37 -0.92 -8.34
C GLU A 248 -46.37 -2.08 -8.43
N LEU A 249 -45.12 -1.83 -8.83
CA LEU A 249 -44.04 -2.84 -8.76
C LEU A 249 -43.81 -3.31 -7.33
N ALA A 250 -43.65 -2.40 -6.39
CA ALA A 250 -43.42 -2.73 -4.98
C ALA A 250 -44.63 -3.44 -4.34
N GLY A 251 -45.87 -3.13 -4.78
CA GLY A 251 -47.10 -3.81 -4.33
C GLY A 251 -47.36 -5.15 -5.02
N SER A 252 -46.56 -5.56 -6.01
CA SER A 252 -46.71 -6.86 -6.68
C SER A 252 -46.29 -8.00 -5.76
N VAL A 253 -46.75 -9.22 -6.05
CA VAL A 253 -46.28 -10.43 -5.40
C VAL A 253 -44.86 -10.69 -5.85
N GLN A 254 -43.92 -10.84 -4.93
CA GLN A 254 -42.48 -10.97 -5.19
C GLN A 254 -41.94 -12.31 -4.68
N ALA A 255 -41.02 -12.89 -5.39
CA ALA A 255 -40.26 -14.05 -4.92
C ALA A 255 -39.24 -13.60 -3.87
N VAL A 256 -39.38 -14.04 -2.62
CA VAL A 256 -38.48 -13.69 -1.49
C VAL A 256 -37.61 -14.87 -1.02
N GLN A 257 -37.73 -16.01 -1.67
CA GLN A 257 -36.97 -17.24 -1.39
C GLN A 257 -36.54 -17.91 -2.70
N ASN A 258 -35.41 -18.62 -2.66
CA ASN A 258 -34.88 -19.39 -3.80
C ASN A 258 -34.61 -18.54 -5.05
N THR A 259 -34.37 -17.23 -4.88
CA THR A 259 -34.03 -16.30 -5.94
C THR A 259 -32.79 -15.49 -5.55
N PHE A 260 -32.00 -15.11 -6.54
CA PHE A 260 -30.93 -14.13 -6.34
C PHE A 260 -31.62 -12.75 -6.30
N PRO A 261 -31.52 -12.02 -5.18
CA PRO A 261 -32.36 -10.82 -5.02
C PRO A 261 -31.79 -9.61 -5.73
N CYS A 262 -32.68 -8.62 -5.96
CA CYS A 262 -32.32 -7.25 -6.33
C CYS A 262 -32.71 -6.27 -5.21
N PHE A 263 -32.34 -5.01 -5.39
CA PHE A 263 -32.91 -3.91 -4.63
C PHE A 263 -33.25 -2.76 -5.57
N PHE A 264 -34.53 -2.44 -5.70
CA PHE A 264 -35.02 -1.23 -6.34
C PHE A 264 -36.02 -0.51 -5.46
N SER A 265 -36.02 0.79 -5.53
CA SER A 265 -37.04 1.68 -4.97
C SER A 265 -37.34 2.79 -5.94
N GLY A 266 -38.52 3.40 -5.80
CA GLY A 266 -38.80 4.48 -6.74
C GLY A 266 -39.89 5.43 -6.25
N LEU A 267 -40.04 6.53 -6.96
CA LEU A 267 -41.03 7.57 -6.67
C LEU A 267 -41.63 8.11 -7.97
N THR A 268 -42.82 8.70 -7.81
CA THR A 268 -43.47 9.47 -8.86
C THR A 268 -43.56 10.94 -8.44
N ARG A 269 -43.07 11.84 -9.27
CA ARG A 269 -43.07 13.31 -9.04
C ARG A 269 -43.54 14.05 -10.29
N ARG A 270 -44.22 15.15 -10.09
CA ARG A 270 -44.37 16.18 -11.05
C ARG A 270 -43.31 17.24 -10.76
N LEU A 271 -42.43 17.49 -11.71
CA LEU A 271 -41.33 18.45 -11.60
C LEU A 271 -41.61 19.68 -12.47
N GLU A 272 -41.72 20.83 -11.86
CA GLU A 272 -41.79 22.11 -12.56
C GLU A 272 -40.38 22.43 -13.16
N PRO A 273 -40.27 23.38 -14.13
CA PRO A 273 -38.98 23.80 -14.67
C PRO A 273 -37.99 24.21 -13.55
N GLY A 274 -36.81 23.58 -13.53
CA GLY A 274 -35.79 23.79 -12.49
C GLY A 274 -36.02 23.05 -11.18
N GLU A 275 -37.13 22.38 -10.96
CA GLU A 275 -37.43 21.61 -9.78
C GLU A 275 -36.67 20.27 -9.81
N SER A 276 -36.32 19.76 -8.62
CA SER A 276 -35.58 18.50 -8.46
C SER A 276 -36.34 17.54 -7.55
N ALA A 277 -36.08 16.23 -7.77
CA ALA A 277 -36.40 15.16 -6.83
C ALA A 277 -35.14 14.39 -6.46
N CYS A 278 -35.04 13.89 -5.22
CA CYS A 278 -33.91 13.09 -4.77
C CYS A 278 -34.35 11.73 -4.22
N ILE A 279 -33.53 10.70 -4.47
CA ILE A 279 -33.55 9.42 -3.74
C ILE A 279 -32.21 9.28 -3.04
N PHE A 280 -32.25 8.99 -1.74
CA PHE A 280 -31.09 8.62 -0.95
C PHE A 280 -31.18 7.12 -0.64
N THR A 281 -30.19 6.38 -1.06
CA THR A 281 -30.13 4.92 -0.89
C THR A 281 -28.95 4.55 0.00
N LEU A 282 -29.16 3.66 0.94
CA LEU A 282 -28.16 3.08 1.84
C LEU A 282 -28.19 1.57 1.70
N ILE A 283 -27.05 0.96 1.37
CA ILE A 283 -26.89 -0.50 1.22
C ILE A 283 -25.68 -0.93 2.00
N GLY A 284 -25.81 -1.92 2.89
CA GLY A 284 -24.71 -2.31 3.77
C GLY A 284 -24.88 -3.69 4.40
N HIS A 285 -23.95 -4.03 5.28
CA HIS A 285 -23.98 -5.20 6.14
C HIS A 285 -24.19 -4.81 7.61
N ALA A 286 -24.87 -5.66 8.33
CA ALA A 286 -25.01 -5.60 9.78
C ALA A 286 -24.72 -7.00 10.38
N GLU A 287 -24.02 -7.03 11.51
CA GLU A 287 -23.59 -8.26 12.20
C GLU A 287 -24.78 -9.07 12.80
N SER A 288 -25.89 -8.39 13.07
CA SER A 288 -27.10 -9.02 13.59
C SER A 288 -28.36 -8.19 13.30
N ASP A 289 -29.51 -8.85 13.39
CA ASP A 289 -30.81 -8.16 13.30
C ASP A 289 -30.96 -7.07 14.38
N GLY A 290 -30.46 -7.33 15.59
CA GLY A 290 -30.56 -6.37 16.71
C GLY A 290 -29.73 -5.11 16.47
N SER A 291 -28.51 -5.22 15.96
CA SER A 291 -27.67 -4.06 15.61
C SER A 291 -28.28 -3.24 14.48
N LEU A 292 -28.85 -3.91 13.48
CA LEU A 292 -29.57 -3.24 12.39
C LEU A 292 -30.85 -2.55 12.88
N ASP A 293 -31.68 -3.20 13.70
CA ASP A 293 -32.90 -2.59 14.26
C ASP A 293 -32.55 -1.32 15.06
N ALA A 294 -31.50 -1.37 15.87
CA ALA A 294 -31.04 -0.20 16.60
C ALA A 294 -30.59 0.93 15.65
N PHE A 295 -29.82 0.61 14.61
CA PHE A 295 -29.39 1.57 13.59
C PHE A 295 -30.58 2.19 12.83
N LEU A 296 -31.59 1.37 12.48
CA LEU A 296 -32.78 1.80 11.73
C LEU A 296 -33.75 2.70 12.53
N THR A 297 -33.46 2.96 13.81
CA THR A 297 -34.23 3.94 14.61
C THR A 297 -33.87 5.40 14.26
N ALA A 298 -32.78 5.63 13.53
CA ALA A 298 -32.37 6.95 13.12
C ALA A 298 -33.40 7.60 12.16
N ASP A 299 -33.50 8.92 12.22
CA ASP A 299 -34.31 9.70 11.29
C ASP A 299 -33.54 9.95 9.99
N PHE A 300 -33.76 9.10 8.99
CA PHE A 300 -33.09 9.13 7.70
C PHE A 300 -33.71 10.21 6.77
N GLY A 301 -33.59 11.49 7.13
CA GLY A 301 -33.97 12.58 6.25
C GLY A 301 -32.77 13.13 5.42
N PRO A 302 -33.03 14.06 4.47
CA PRO A 302 -31.99 14.68 3.65
C PRO A 302 -30.85 15.28 4.47
N ASP A 303 -31.14 15.92 5.60
CA ASP A 303 -30.15 16.50 6.50
C ASP A 303 -29.24 15.44 7.13
N TRP A 304 -29.77 14.23 7.42
CA TRP A 304 -28.94 13.15 7.94
C TRP A 304 -27.88 12.72 6.90
N PHE A 305 -28.31 12.54 5.64
CA PHE A 305 -27.40 12.18 4.56
C PHE A 305 -26.38 13.27 4.26
N ALA A 306 -26.80 14.55 4.27
CA ALA A 306 -25.90 15.69 4.06
C ALA A 306 -24.85 15.78 5.16
N LYS A 307 -25.21 15.58 6.43
CA LYS A 307 -24.25 15.53 7.55
C LYS A 307 -23.26 14.37 7.42
N ARG A 308 -23.70 13.19 6.99
CA ARG A 308 -22.82 12.03 6.79
C ARG A 308 -21.86 12.24 5.64
N LEU A 309 -22.30 12.85 4.53
CA LEU A 309 -21.40 13.24 3.44
C LEU A 309 -20.36 14.25 3.89
N ALA A 310 -20.77 15.33 4.57
CA ALA A 310 -19.86 16.32 5.11
C ALA A 310 -18.83 15.69 6.06
N ARG A 311 -19.25 14.75 6.89
CA ARG A 311 -18.35 14.02 7.80
C ARG A 311 -17.36 13.12 7.05
N ALA A 312 -17.80 12.41 6.00
CA ALA A 312 -16.91 11.59 5.17
C ALA A 312 -15.80 12.42 4.51
N GLU A 313 -16.14 13.62 4.04
CA GLU A 313 -15.17 14.56 3.45
C GLU A 313 -14.27 15.20 4.48
N GLU A 314 -14.81 15.54 5.67
CA GLU A 314 -14.04 16.07 6.78
C GLU A 314 -12.99 15.04 7.27
N LEU A 315 -13.35 13.77 7.45
CA LEU A 315 -12.42 12.70 7.83
C LEU A 315 -11.24 12.61 6.86
N ALA A 316 -11.50 12.62 5.56
CA ALA A 316 -10.43 12.59 4.57
C ALA A 316 -9.55 13.84 4.62
N ARG A 317 -10.13 15.01 4.90
CA ARG A 317 -9.40 16.26 5.05
C ARG A 317 -8.55 16.28 6.33
N GLU A 318 -9.10 15.85 7.46
CA GLU A 318 -8.37 15.74 8.75
C GLU A 318 -7.11 14.86 8.58
N LEU A 319 -7.23 13.74 7.88
CA LEU A 319 -6.09 12.88 7.57
C LEU A 319 -5.06 13.61 6.69
N THR A 320 -5.50 14.17 5.58
CA THR A 320 -4.63 14.70 4.52
C THR A 320 -4.06 16.08 4.81
N ASP A 321 -4.58 16.82 5.79
CA ASP A 321 -4.02 18.11 6.22
C ASP A 321 -2.60 18.00 6.77
N ARG A 322 -2.14 16.81 7.10
CA ARG A 322 -0.74 16.54 7.47
C ARG A 322 0.23 16.72 6.30
N ALA A 323 -0.22 16.50 5.07
CA ALA A 323 0.52 16.76 3.82
C ALA A 323 -0.07 17.94 3.05
N TYR A 324 -0.68 18.90 3.74
CA TYR A 324 -1.20 20.11 3.09
C TYR A 324 -0.08 20.93 2.49
N THR A 325 -0.29 21.36 1.25
CA THR A 325 0.50 22.36 0.56
C THR A 325 -0.40 23.43 -0.07
N ARG A 326 0.17 24.59 -0.29
CA ARG A 326 -0.36 25.64 -1.13
C ARG A 326 0.77 26.22 -1.98
N THR A 327 0.79 25.84 -3.23
CA THR A 327 1.83 26.22 -4.21
C THR A 327 1.21 26.93 -5.41
N ALA A 328 2.01 27.24 -6.42
CA ALA A 328 1.55 27.75 -7.70
C ALA A 328 0.76 26.72 -8.53
N ASP A 329 0.84 25.44 -8.19
CA ASP A 329 0.27 24.33 -8.96
C ASP A 329 -0.80 23.58 -8.13
N PRO A 330 -2.10 23.86 -8.34
CA PRO A 330 -3.19 23.20 -7.61
C PRO A 330 -3.25 21.69 -7.83
N ALA A 331 -2.80 21.17 -9.00
CA ALA A 331 -2.76 19.74 -9.26
C ALA A 331 -1.70 19.04 -8.37
N PHE A 332 -0.54 19.67 -8.19
CA PHE A 332 0.47 19.22 -7.23
C PHE A 332 -0.08 19.22 -5.80
N ASP A 333 -0.79 20.29 -5.39
CA ASP A 333 -1.36 20.38 -4.03
C ASP A 333 -2.41 19.26 -3.78
N ALA A 334 -3.25 18.98 -4.77
CA ALA A 334 -4.22 17.87 -4.72
C ALA A 334 -3.51 16.50 -4.68
N TYR A 335 -2.46 16.33 -5.49
CA TYR A 335 -1.66 15.12 -5.52
C TYR A 335 -0.95 14.83 -4.19
N CYS A 336 -0.45 15.86 -3.49
CA CYS A 336 0.13 15.71 -2.14
C CYS A 336 -0.87 15.07 -1.16
N ARG A 337 -2.11 15.57 -1.14
CA ARG A 337 -3.18 15.05 -0.29
C ARG A 337 -3.56 13.61 -0.65
N GLN A 338 -3.75 13.33 -1.94
CA GLN A 338 -4.10 11.98 -2.41
C GLN A 338 -3.00 10.97 -2.08
N SER A 339 -1.73 11.31 -2.35
CA SER A 339 -0.58 10.44 -2.06
C SER A 339 -0.46 10.15 -0.56
N PHE A 340 -0.73 11.14 0.31
CA PHE A 340 -0.73 10.91 1.76
C PHE A 340 -1.88 9.98 2.18
N LEU A 341 -3.07 10.17 1.63
CA LEU A 341 -4.21 9.30 1.89
C LEU A 341 -3.93 7.85 1.50
N ASP A 342 -3.38 7.64 0.30
CA ASP A 342 -3.02 6.31 -0.20
C ASP A 342 -1.91 5.65 0.65
N ASN A 343 -0.95 6.45 1.14
CA ASN A 343 0.06 5.97 2.08
C ASN A 343 -0.57 5.50 3.40
N CYS A 344 -1.53 6.26 3.96
CA CYS A 344 -2.27 5.87 5.16
C CYS A 344 -3.10 4.59 4.95
N LEU A 345 -3.66 4.37 3.77
CA LEU A 345 -4.40 3.15 3.47
C LEU A 345 -3.49 1.92 3.40
N ARG A 346 -2.22 2.08 3.07
CA ARG A 346 -1.27 0.99 2.94
C ARG A 346 -0.47 0.73 4.22
N GLY A 347 0.00 1.78 4.89
CA GLY A 347 0.77 1.72 6.14
C GLY A 347 -0.09 1.73 7.41
N GLY A 348 -1.29 2.25 7.33
CA GLY A 348 -2.14 2.62 8.45
C GLY A 348 -1.98 4.10 8.81
N TRP A 349 -2.95 4.63 9.53
CA TRP A 349 -2.89 5.98 10.10
C TRP A 349 -2.53 5.88 11.59
N PRO A 350 -1.38 6.42 12.02
CA PRO A 350 -0.96 6.29 13.40
C PRO A 350 -1.88 7.10 14.35
N VAL A 351 -2.43 6.41 15.35
CA VAL A 351 -3.29 6.96 16.41
C VAL A 351 -2.68 6.64 17.76
N LYS A 352 -2.38 7.68 18.55
CA LYS A 352 -1.84 7.51 19.91
C LYS A 352 -2.98 7.37 20.92
N LEU A 353 -3.00 6.24 21.64
CA LEU A 353 -3.96 5.93 22.71
C LEU A 353 -3.17 5.65 24.00
N GLY A 354 -3.04 6.67 24.84
CA GLY A 354 -2.18 6.59 26.03
C GLY A 354 -0.72 6.39 25.66
N SER A 355 -0.13 5.26 26.04
CA SER A 355 1.25 4.87 25.73
C SER A 355 1.41 4.09 24.43
N GLN A 356 0.32 3.60 23.84
CA GLN A 356 0.33 2.76 22.63
C GLN A 356 0.05 3.57 21.37
N VAL A 357 0.59 3.09 20.24
CA VAL A 357 0.23 3.56 18.90
C VAL A 357 -0.45 2.41 18.16
N LEU A 358 -1.62 2.67 17.59
CA LEU A 358 -2.34 1.77 16.70
C LEU A 358 -2.33 2.34 15.28
N HIS A 359 -2.47 1.46 14.28
CA HIS A 359 -2.47 1.86 12.86
C HIS A 359 -3.78 1.44 12.15
N PRO A 360 -4.93 2.07 12.49
CA PRO A 360 -6.17 1.83 11.76
C PRO A 360 -6.01 2.18 10.27
N PHE A 361 -6.93 1.66 9.47
CA PHE A 361 -7.05 1.81 8.01
C PHE A 361 -5.99 1.08 7.19
N THR A 362 -5.02 0.38 7.81
CA THR A 362 -4.09 -0.50 7.07
C THR A 362 -4.87 -1.50 6.22
N ARG A 363 -4.49 -1.66 4.95
CA ARG A 363 -5.00 -2.72 4.07
C ARG A 363 -4.01 -3.09 2.98
N LYS A 364 -4.09 -4.33 2.53
CA LYS A 364 -3.38 -4.81 1.35
C LYS A 364 -4.01 -4.22 0.09
N HIS A 365 -3.29 -4.24 -1.02
CA HIS A 365 -3.83 -3.89 -2.31
C HIS A 365 -5.11 -4.67 -2.61
N GLY A 366 -6.25 -3.96 -2.67
CA GLY A 366 -7.46 -4.44 -3.26
C GLY A 366 -7.77 -3.53 -4.44
N ASP A 367 -7.67 -4.01 -5.66
CA ASP A 367 -8.11 -3.33 -6.87
C ASP A 367 -8.60 -4.36 -7.90
N LEU A 368 -9.34 -3.90 -8.89
CA LEU A 368 -9.93 -4.78 -9.91
C LEU A 368 -8.90 -5.26 -10.93
N GLU A 369 -7.77 -4.57 -11.08
CA GLU A 369 -6.68 -4.94 -12.01
C GLU A 369 -5.69 -5.93 -11.37
N ARG A 370 -5.75 -6.08 -10.03
CA ARG A 370 -5.00 -7.07 -9.23
C ARG A 370 -5.94 -8.01 -8.49
N ASP A 371 -6.85 -8.62 -9.19
CA ASP A 371 -7.91 -9.47 -8.65
C ASP A 371 -7.41 -10.70 -7.89
N TYR A 372 -6.15 -11.12 -8.10
CA TYR A 372 -5.51 -12.19 -7.34
C TYR A 372 -5.14 -11.81 -5.91
N ASN A 373 -5.03 -10.51 -5.59
CA ASN A 373 -4.68 -10.07 -4.25
C ASN A 373 -5.81 -10.32 -3.25
N TYR A 374 -5.50 -11.00 -2.16
CA TYR A 374 -6.39 -11.08 -1.01
C TYR A 374 -6.23 -9.81 -0.18
N PHE A 375 -7.33 -9.12 0.10
CA PHE A 375 -7.40 -7.97 0.98
C PHE A 375 -8.40 -8.22 2.11
N TYR A 376 -8.16 -7.58 3.25
CA TYR A 376 -9.00 -7.68 4.43
C TYR A 376 -9.06 -6.32 5.14
N LEU A 377 -10.26 -5.92 5.58
CA LEU A 377 -10.54 -4.80 6.46
C LEU A 377 -11.43 -5.31 7.60
N ALA A 378 -10.97 -5.25 8.84
CA ALA A 378 -11.80 -5.67 9.97
C ALA A 378 -13.11 -4.86 10.00
N PRO A 379 -14.28 -5.50 10.02
CA PRO A 379 -15.58 -4.81 9.96
C PRO A 379 -15.99 -4.26 11.35
N GLU A 380 -15.13 -3.45 11.96
CA GLU A 380 -15.24 -3.00 13.33
C GLU A 380 -14.62 -1.59 13.52
N PRO A 381 -14.87 -0.91 14.66
CA PRO A 381 -14.16 0.29 15.06
C PRO A 381 -12.66 0.07 15.14
N PHE A 382 -11.85 1.12 14.90
CA PHE A 382 -10.39 1.03 14.81
C PHE A 382 -9.90 -0.01 13.78
N SER A 383 -10.67 -0.20 12.73
CA SER A 383 -10.45 -1.21 11.70
C SER A 383 -9.01 -1.25 11.19
N GLN A 384 -8.43 -2.43 11.21
CA GLN A 384 -7.13 -2.73 10.63
C GLN A 384 -7.29 -3.86 9.60
N GLY A 385 -6.45 -3.87 8.59
CA GLY A 385 -6.38 -4.94 7.61
C GLY A 385 -5.01 -5.60 7.60
N ASN A 386 -4.86 -6.58 6.71
CA ASN A 386 -3.59 -7.24 6.46
C ASN A 386 -2.70 -6.43 5.50
N GLY A 387 -1.40 -6.74 5.48
CA GLY A 387 -0.45 -6.15 4.53
C GLY A 387 0.80 -7.02 4.37
N ASN A 388 1.54 -6.84 3.27
CA ASN A 388 2.84 -7.48 3.14
C ASN A 388 3.87 -6.74 4.00
N PHE A 389 4.80 -7.46 4.60
CA PHE A 389 5.87 -6.90 5.45
C PHE A 389 6.59 -5.74 4.77
N ARG A 390 7.10 -5.94 3.55
CA ARG A 390 7.80 -4.92 2.77
C ARG A 390 6.96 -3.66 2.56
N ASP A 391 5.71 -3.87 2.16
CA ASP A 391 4.81 -2.79 1.80
C ASP A 391 4.44 -1.92 3.01
N VAL A 392 4.06 -2.55 4.12
CA VAL A 392 3.70 -1.85 5.35
C VAL A 392 4.92 -1.13 5.94
N ASN A 393 6.08 -1.78 5.96
CA ASN A 393 7.34 -1.17 6.42
C ASN A 393 7.69 0.10 5.63
N GLN A 394 7.68 0.00 4.29
CA GLN A 394 7.97 1.15 3.42
C GLN A 394 7.02 2.33 3.67
N ASN A 395 5.71 2.07 3.79
CA ASN A 395 4.74 3.14 3.96
C ASN A 395 4.76 3.75 5.38
N ARG A 396 5.05 2.94 6.42
CA ARG A 396 5.24 3.43 7.80
C ARG A 396 6.57 4.16 8.02
N ARG A 397 7.53 4.04 7.13
CA ARG A 397 8.80 4.78 7.20
C ARG A 397 8.58 6.27 7.41
N CYS A 398 7.63 6.88 6.71
CA CYS A 398 7.35 8.30 6.81
C CYS A 398 6.53 8.71 8.05
N ASP A 399 5.96 7.78 8.81
CA ASP A 399 5.05 8.08 9.92
C ASP A 399 5.65 9.05 10.93
N VAL A 400 6.90 8.81 11.36
CA VAL A 400 7.58 9.65 12.34
C VAL A 400 7.76 11.10 11.87
N SER A 401 7.79 11.34 10.57
CA SER A 401 7.92 12.66 9.98
C SER A 401 6.60 13.44 9.96
N PHE A 402 5.48 12.74 9.75
CA PHE A 402 4.14 13.33 9.75
C PHE A 402 3.43 13.24 11.11
N SER A 403 3.87 12.33 11.95
CA SER A 403 3.32 12.03 13.27
C SER A 403 4.45 11.71 14.25
N PRO A 404 5.26 12.70 14.66
CA PRO A 404 6.44 12.44 15.49
C PRO A 404 6.16 11.68 16.79
N PHE A 405 4.91 11.70 17.28
CA PHE A 405 4.47 10.95 18.46
C PHE A 405 4.50 9.42 18.29
N VAL A 406 4.66 8.93 17.08
CA VAL A 406 4.90 7.51 16.79
C VAL A 406 6.23 7.07 17.41
N GLU A 407 7.19 8.00 17.49
CA GLU A 407 8.51 7.76 18.07
C GLU A 407 9.16 6.50 17.47
N LYS A 408 9.50 5.52 18.31
CA LYS A 408 10.20 4.28 17.92
C LYS A 408 9.29 3.09 17.62
N ASP A 409 7.95 3.22 17.70
CA ASP A 409 6.98 2.12 17.58
C ASP A 409 7.19 1.27 16.30
N ASN A 410 7.37 1.92 15.15
CA ASN A 410 7.63 1.21 13.89
C ASN A 410 8.99 0.50 13.89
N VAL A 411 10.05 1.08 14.50
CA VAL A 411 11.35 0.43 14.62
C VAL A 411 11.24 -0.81 15.52
N GLU A 412 10.57 -0.69 16.67
CA GLU A 412 10.32 -1.82 17.58
C GLU A 412 9.55 -2.94 16.88
N THR A 413 8.49 -2.60 16.17
CA THR A 413 7.63 -3.56 15.45
C THR A 413 8.44 -4.33 14.39
N PHE A 414 9.04 -3.63 13.43
CA PHE A 414 9.68 -4.29 12.29
C PHE A 414 11.02 -4.95 12.65
N CYS A 415 11.79 -4.38 13.57
CA CYS A 415 12.97 -5.04 14.08
C CYS A 415 12.61 -6.32 14.84
N SER A 416 11.52 -6.35 15.62
CA SER A 416 11.09 -7.56 16.33
C SER A 416 10.71 -8.70 15.38
N LEU A 417 10.18 -8.40 14.20
CA LEU A 417 9.80 -9.39 13.20
C LEU A 417 10.98 -10.01 12.44
N VAL A 418 12.19 -9.47 12.54
CA VAL A 418 13.39 -10.09 11.98
C VAL A 418 13.70 -11.40 12.75
N GLN A 419 13.94 -12.48 12.03
CA GLN A 419 14.20 -13.83 12.53
C GLN A 419 15.69 -14.05 12.80
N LEU A 420 16.04 -15.08 13.58
CA LEU A 420 17.44 -15.43 13.88
C LEU A 420 18.22 -15.87 12.63
N ASP A 421 17.56 -16.33 11.58
CA ASP A 421 18.16 -16.70 10.30
C ASP A 421 18.34 -15.52 9.32
N GLY A 422 17.90 -14.32 9.72
CA GLY A 422 18.02 -13.07 8.95
C GLY A 422 16.91 -12.81 7.95
N TYR A 423 15.82 -13.57 8.03
CA TYR A 423 14.59 -13.34 7.26
C TYR A 423 13.48 -12.74 8.11
N ASN A 424 12.27 -12.68 7.60
CA ASN A 424 11.09 -12.12 8.26
C ASN A 424 9.82 -12.76 7.68
N PRO A 425 8.68 -12.69 8.38
CA PRO A 425 7.40 -13.13 7.82
C PRO A 425 7.00 -12.31 6.59
N LEU A 426 6.21 -12.89 5.71
CA LEU A 426 5.71 -12.21 4.50
C LEU A 426 4.59 -11.23 4.80
N GLN A 427 3.64 -11.63 5.66
CA GLN A 427 2.41 -10.87 5.88
C GLN A 427 2.31 -10.41 7.33
N ILE A 428 1.87 -9.17 7.51
CA ILE A 428 1.46 -8.59 8.80
C ILE A 428 -0.06 -8.60 8.83
N ASN A 429 -0.61 -9.08 9.95
CA ASN A 429 -2.03 -9.09 10.24
C ASN A 429 -2.40 -7.98 11.24
N PRO A 430 -3.69 -7.70 11.45
CA PRO A 430 -4.15 -6.77 12.47
C PRO A 430 -3.51 -7.02 13.85
N GLU A 431 -3.08 -5.94 14.49
CA GLU A 431 -2.56 -5.98 15.85
C GLU A 431 -3.68 -6.32 16.84
N THR A 432 -3.34 -7.08 17.89
CA THR A 432 -4.25 -7.43 18.98
C THR A 432 -3.73 -6.93 20.32
N LEU A 433 -4.60 -6.89 21.30
CA LEU A 433 -4.35 -6.41 22.65
C LEU A 433 -4.64 -7.51 23.65
N ILE A 434 -3.72 -7.76 24.58
CA ILE A 434 -3.97 -8.66 25.72
C ILE A 434 -4.50 -7.83 26.88
N VAL A 435 -5.78 -8.04 27.20
CA VAL A 435 -6.47 -7.38 28.31
C VAL A 435 -7.05 -8.43 29.23
N ASP A 436 -6.63 -8.42 30.49
CA ASP A 436 -7.04 -9.41 31.52
C ASP A 436 -6.88 -10.87 31.06
N GLY A 437 -5.82 -11.15 30.30
CA GLY A 437 -5.51 -12.49 29.76
C GLY A 437 -6.30 -12.90 28.50
N ASN A 438 -7.18 -12.03 28.00
CA ASN A 438 -7.88 -12.26 26.74
C ASN A 438 -7.23 -11.49 25.61
N GLU A 439 -7.07 -12.13 24.47
CA GLU A 439 -6.61 -11.49 23.25
C GLU A 439 -7.82 -10.95 22.47
N LEU A 440 -7.84 -9.65 22.23
CA LEU A 440 -8.95 -8.92 21.59
C LEU A 440 -8.40 -7.99 20.51
N SER A 441 -9.14 -7.81 19.43
CA SER A 441 -8.89 -6.68 18.53
C SER A 441 -9.25 -5.35 19.24
N PRO A 442 -8.71 -4.21 18.77
CA PRO A 442 -9.12 -2.91 19.28
C PRO A 442 -10.64 -2.65 19.14
N GLY A 443 -11.26 -3.12 18.05
CA GLY A 443 -12.71 -2.98 17.84
C GLY A 443 -13.53 -3.88 18.75
N GLU A 444 -13.13 -5.14 18.96
CA GLU A 444 -13.75 -6.03 19.94
C GLU A 444 -13.70 -5.42 21.35
N LEU A 445 -12.52 -4.96 21.77
CA LEU A 445 -12.39 -4.28 23.07
C LEU A 445 -13.31 -3.07 23.18
N TRP A 446 -13.37 -2.21 22.15
CA TRP A 446 -14.28 -1.08 22.09
C TRP A 446 -15.73 -1.48 22.26
N ASN A 447 -16.18 -2.52 21.57
CA ASN A 447 -17.56 -2.98 21.56
C ASN A 447 -18.00 -3.63 22.89
N THR A 448 -17.05 -4.17 23.68
CA THR A 448 -17.36 -4.73 25.02
C THR A 448 -17.62 -3.65 26.08
N LEU A 449 -17.23 -2.40 25.84
CA LEU A 449 -17.32 -1.33 26.83
C LEU A 449 -18.70 -0.62 26.82
N PRO A 450 -19.24 -0.28 28.01
CA PRO A 450 -20.47 0.51 28.11
C PRO A 450 -20.29 1.88 27.46
N SER A 451 -21.35 2.45 26.92
CA SER A 451 -21.30 3.73 26.19
C SER A 451 -20.86 4.91 27.07
N GLU A 452 -21.24 4.90 28.37
CA GLU A 452 -20.87 5.95 29.30
C GLU A 452 -19.37 5.90 29.65
N GLY A 453 -18.64 6.95 29.33
CA GLY A 453 -17.20 7.05 29.58
C GLY A 453 -16.32 6.11 28.77
N ARG A 454 -16.83 5.55 27.65
CA ARG A 454 -16.18 4.55 26.79
C ARG A 454 -14.80 4.98 26.35
N ASP A 455 -14.65 6.18 25.77
CA ASP A 455 -13.37 6.70 25.25
C ASP A 455 -12.25 6.69 26.30
N LYS A 456 -12.56 7.19 27.49
CA LYS A 456 -11.57 7.25 28.58
C LYS A 456 -11.18 5.87 29.05
N ARG A 457 -12.16 4.97 29.20
CA ARG A 457 -11.92 3.59 29.65
C ARG A 457 -11.16 2.78 28.60
N PHE A 458 -11.52 2.95 27.33
CA PHE A 458 -10.81 2.33 26.21
C PHE A 458 -9.34 2.77 26.19
N THR A 459 -9.08 4.07 26.23
CA THR A 459 -7.70 4.60 26.26
C THR A 459 -6.89 4.06 27.44
N GLN A 460 -7.50 3.93 28.62
CA GLN A 460 -6.84 3.37 29.81
C GLN A 460 -6.49 1.88 29.60
N LEU A 461 -7.43 1.08 29.08
CA LEU A 461 -7.21 -0.34 28.84
C LEU A 461 -6.16 -0.56 27.75
N VAL A 462 -6.26 0.14 26.63
CA VAL A 462 -5.25 0.08 25.55
C VAL A 462 -3.86 0.46 26.08
N SER A 463 -3.77 1.52 26.89
CA SER A 463 -2.49 1.97 27.47
C SER A 463 -1.86 0.94 28.42
N ALA A 464 -2.65 0.13 29.08
CA ALA A 464 -2.21 -0.91 30.01
C ALA A 464 -2.00 -2.29 29.35
N ALA A 465 -2.55 -2.49 28.14
CA ALA A 465 -2.50 -3.75 27.43
C ALA A 465 -1.10 -4.06 26.88
N GLU A 466 -0.79 -5.34 26.74
CA GLU A 466 0.31 -5.82 25.89
C GLU A 466 -0.17 -5.83 24.43
N LYS A 467 0.47 -5.02 23.57
CA LYS A 467 0.22 -5.04 22.13
C LYS A 467 0.92 -6.22 21.49
N ARG A 468 0.20 -7.03 20.72
CA ARG A 468 0.74 -8.11 19.91
C ARG A 468 0.77 -7.74 18.44
N VAL A 469 1.94 -7.94 17.84
CA VAL A 469 2.13 -7.89 16.38
C VAL A 469 1.91 -9.29 15.83
N ASN A 470 0.92 -9.44 14.97
CA ASN A 470 0.57 -10.70 14.33
C ASN A 470 1.16 -10.78 12.93
N ALA A 471 1.80 -11.88 12.59
CA ALA A 471 2.45 -12.06 11.30
C ALA A 471 2.39 -13.50 10.81
N VAL A 472 2.46 -13.70 9.49
CA VAL A 472 2.39 -15.02 8.85
C VAL A 472 3.56 -15.20 7.89
N PHE A 473 4.16 -16.40 7.92
CA PHE A 473 5.29 -16.76 7.06
C PHE A 473 5.00 -16.56 5.57
N GLY A 474 3.86 -17.03 5.09
CA GLY A 474 3.51 -16.96 3.68
C GLY A 474 4.07 -18.12 2.86
N GLU A 475 4.84 -17.84 1.80
CA GLU A 475 5.21 -18.83 0.79
C GLU A 475 6.70 -18.82 0.38
N GLY A 476 7.56 -18.22 1.17
CA GLY A 476 8.99 -18.10 0.88
C GLY A 476 9.62 -16.85 1.45
N TYR A 477 10.91 -16.70 1.29
CA TYR A 477 11.67 -15.57 1.80
C TYR A 477 12.20 -14.70 0.66
N TRP A 478 11.67 -13.46 0.54
CA TRP A 478 12.22 -12.44 -0.34
C TRP A 478 13.57 -11.96 0.16
N SER A 479 14.52 -11.79 -0.75
CA SER A 479 15.90 -11.48 -0.36
C SER A 479 16.07 -10.02 0.08
N ASP A 480 15.21 -9.08 -0.37
CA ASP A 480 15.33 -7.64 -0.13
C ASP A 480 14.66 -7.11 1.15
N HIS A 481 13.77 -7.86 1.81
CA HIS A 481 12.92 -7.33 2.90
C HIS A 481 13.70 -6.69 4.06
N TRP A 482 14.89 -7.16 4.35
CA TRP A 482 15.74 -6.64 5.43
C TRP A 482 16.27 -5.22 5.16
N THR A 483 16.33 -4.80 3.89
CA THR A 483 16.92 -3.51 3.47
C THR A 483 16.13 -2.31 4.00
N TYR A 484 14.83 -2.47 4.25
CA TYR A 484 13.94 -1.41 4.73
C TYR A 484 14.07 -1.11 6.22
N THR A 485 14.69 -2.00 6.99
CA THR A 485 14.86 -1.83 8.45
C THR A 485 15.72 -0.61 8.78
N LEU A 486 16.80 -0.39 8.02
CA LEU A 486 17.67 0.78 8.23
C LEU A 486 16.95 2.10 7.91
N ASP A 487 16.07 2.12 6.94
CA ASP A 487 15.31 3.32 6.57
C ASP A 487 14.42 3.82 7.73
N LEU A 488 13.79 2.90 8.49
CA LEU A 488 13.04 3.26 9.70
C LEU A 488 13.91 3.90 10.78
N VAL A 489 15.10 3.34 10.99
CA VAL A 489 16.07 3.84 11.98
C VAL A 489 16.56 5.23 11.59
N GLU A 490 16.90 5.44 10.32
CA GLU A 490 17.38 6.74 9.83
C GLU A 490 16.29 7.81 9.88
N ASP A 491 15.03 7.48 9.53
CA ASP A 491 13.92 8.44 9.61
C ASP A 491 13.57 8.79 11.07
N PHE A 492 13.67 7.84 12.01
CA PHE A 492 13.58 8.17 13.44
C PHE A 492 14.67 9.16 13.84
N LEU A 493 15.93 8.89 13.49
CA LEU A 493 17.08 9.73 13.84
C LEU A 493 17.03 11.12 13.16
N ARG A 494 16.32 11.25 12.06
CA ARG A 494 16.05 12.53 11.40
C ARG A 494 15.17 13.45 12.26
N ILE A 495 14.23 12.88 12.98
CA ILE A 495 13.28 13.61 13.82
C ILE A 495 13.73 13.69 15.28
N TRP A 496 14.40 12.63 15.78
CA TRP A 496 14.85 12.49 17.17
C TRP A 496 16.37 12.23 17.24
N PRO A 497 17.23 13.15 16.74
CA PRO A 497 18.68 12.91 16.65
C PRO A 497 19.36 12.73 18.03
N GLU A 498 18.84 13.35 19.09
CA GLU A 498 19.35 13.25 20.46
C GLU A 498 19.06 11.89 21.11
N ARG A 499 18.08 11.14 20.60
CA ARG A 499 17.67 9.85 21.15
C ARG A 499 18.37 8.66 20.50
N ARG A 500 19.48 8.90 19.79
CA ARG A 500 20.25 7.85 19.06
C ARG A 500 20.65 6.70 19.98
N ARG A 501 21.19 6.99 21.19
CA ARG A 501 21.60 5.93 22.12
C ARG A 501 20.41 5.15 22.64
N GLU A 502 19.33 5.82 23.03
CA GLU A 502 18.10 5.19 23.48
C GLU A 502 17.55 4.23 22.43
N LEU A 503 17.42 4.67 21.17
CA LEU A 503 16.92 3.80 20.10
C LEU A 503 17.80 2.57 19.91
N LEU A 504 19.11 2.76 19.80
CA LEU A 504 20.02 1.69 19.39
C LEU A 504 20.33 0.70 20.51
N CYS A 505 20.39 1.15 21.77
CA CYS A 505 20.85 0.34 22.88
C CYS A 505 19.80 -0.01 23.93
N ASP A 506 18.87 0.93 24.18
CA ASP A 506 17.95 0.82 25.31
C ASP A 506 16.52 0.40 24.86
N THR A 507 16.32 0.21 23.54
CA THR A 507 15.04 -0.22 22.96
C THR A 507 15.07 -1.75 22.77
N PRO A 508 14.30 -2.52 23.57
CA PRO A 508 14.27 -3.97 23.47
C PRO A 508 13.38 -4.40 22.29
N VAL A 509 13.89 -5.28 21.45
CA VAL A 509 13.17 -5.91 20.33
C VAL A 509 13.18 -7.43 20.47
N GLY A 510 12.06 -8.06 20.05
CA GLY A 510 11.92 -9.53 20.05
C GLY A 510 12.62 -10.19 18.87
N TRP A 511 12.54 -11.52 18.82
CA TRP A 511 12.92 -12.34 17.69
C TRP A 511 11.72 -13.17 17.26
N PHE A 512 11.19 -12.89 16.05
CA PHE A 512 10.11 -13.70 15.49
C PHE A 512 10.67 -15.08 15.09
N SER A 513 9.92 -16.14 15.35
CA SER A 513 10.41 -17.49 15.04
C SER A 513 10.22 -17.83 13.57
N SER A 514 11.25 -18.46 12.98
CA SER A 514 11.16 -18.98 11.62
C SER A 514 10.17 -20.15 11.55
N LYS A 515 9.13 -20.01 10.72
CA LYS A 515 8.13 -21.07 10.45
C LYS A 515 8.56 -22.02 9.32
N ALA A 516 9.65 -21.69 8.65
CA ALA A 516 10.30 -22.54 7.67
C ALA A 516 11.82 -22.43 7.84
N ARG A 517 12.56 -23.51 7.59
CA ARG A 517 14.02 -23.50 7.58
C ARG A 517 14.54 -23.55 6.15
N LEU A 518 15.60 -22.81 5.89
CA LEU A 518 16.34 -22.94 4.63
C LEU A 518 17.13 -24.24 4.62
N LEU A 519 17.05 -24.93 3.49
CA LEU A 519 17.85 -26.12 3.29
C LEU A 519 19.33 -25.75 3.06
N PRO A 520 20.29 -26.55 3.53
CA PRO A 520 21.69 -26.42 3.15
C PRO A 520 21.87 -26.47 1.63
N ARG A 521 22.89 -25.77 1.07
CA ARG A 521 23.12 -25.67 -0.39
C ARG A 521 23.07 -27.01 -1.11
N ARG A 522 23.65 -28.05 -0.56
CA ARG A 522 23.70 -29.41 -1.13
C ARG A 522 22.30 -30.00 -1.34
N ARG A 523 21.35 -29.67 -0.48
CA ARG A 523 19.96 -30.17 -0.54
C ARG A 523 19.05 -29.32 -1.42
N ARG A 524 19.47 -28.09 -1.77
CA ARG A 524 18.68 -27.18 -2.63
C ARG A 524 18.79 -27.53 -4.11
N CYS A 525 19.88 -28.17 -4.53
CA CYS A 525 20.21 -28.42 -5.93
C CYS A 525 19.47 -29.63 -6.51
N VAL A 526 19.06 -29.51 -7.78
CA VAL A 526 18.44 -30.57 -8.59
C VAL A 526 19.08 -30.54 -9.98
N GLU A 527 19.50 -31.70 -10.47
CA GLU A 527 19.97 -31.84 -11.85
C GLU A 527 18.78 -31.89 -12.81
N THR A 528 18.82 -31.09 -13.87
CA THR A 528 17.78 -30.97 -14.88
C THR A 528 18.39 -31.10 -16.28
N GLU A 529 17.56 -31.19 -17.32
CA GLU A 529 18.00 -31.16 -18.72
C GLU A 529 18.76 -29.89 -19.10
N ASN A 530 18.51 -28.79 -18.40
CA ASN A 530 19.13 -27.49 -18.62
C ASN A 530 20.32 -27.22 -17.66
N GLY A 531 20.84 -28.26 -16.97
CA GLY A 531 21.91 -28.16 -15.99
C GLY A 531 21.43 -28.14 -14.55
N LEU A 532 22.32 -27.75 -13.63
CA LEU A 532 22.00 -27.71 -12.22
C LEU A 532 21.10 -26.52 -11.89
N ARG A 533 20.05 -26.73 -11.11
CA ARG A 533 19.08 -25.69 -10.69
C ARG A 533 18.85 -25.77 -9.18
N GLN A 534 18.53 -24.65 -8.56
CA GLN A 534 18.15 -24.51 -7.15
C GLN A 534 16.63 -24.51 -7.01
N TYR A 535 15.96 -25.67 -6.89
CA TYR A 535 14.51 -25.78 -6.86
C TYR A 535 13.94 -26.26 -5.51
N ARG A 536 14.80 -26.61 -4.56
CA ARG A 536 14.40 -27.00 -3.21
C ARG A 536 14.97 -25.97 -2.23
N TYR A 537 14.14 -25.18 -1.58
CA TYR A 537 14.61 -24.05 -0.76
C TYR A 537 14.36 -24.26 0.72
N LEU A 538 13.13 -24.65 1.06
CA LEU A 538 12.57 -24.55 2.40
C LEU A 538 11.91 -25.84 2.82
N GLU A 539 11.92 -26.11 4.13
CA GLU A 539 11.07 -27.07 4.81
C GLU A 539 10.29 -26.35 5.91
N GLU A 540 8.96 -26.49 5.93
CA GLU A 540 8.14 -25.92 7.00
C GLU A 540 8.46 -26.56 8.34
N ARG A 541 8.38 -25.78 9.41
CA ARG A 541 8.56 -26.21 10.79
C ARG A 541 7.45 -25.67 11.70
N ALA A 542 7.03 -26.48 12.66
CA ALA A 542 6.19 -26.00 13.74
C ALA A 542 7.06 -25.19 14.72
N ALA A 543 6.67 -23.97 15.00
CA ALA A 543 7.32 -23.11 15.98
C ALA A 543 6.28 -22.18 16.62
N GLU A 544 6.53 -21.75 17.86
CA GLU A 544 5.82 -20.62 18.46
C GLU A 544 6.13 -19.34 17.66
N ASP A 545 5.39 -18.24 17.90
CA ASP A 545 5.61 -17.01 17.14
C ASP A 545 6.89 -16.27 17.57
N TRP A 546 7.33 -16.45 18.80
CA TRP A 546 8.46 -15.73 19.38
C TRP A 546 9.50 -16.66 19.95
N GLU A 547 10.77 -16.40 19.65
CA GLU A 547 11.89 -17.14 20.21
C GLU A 547 12.03 -16.92 21.72
N ARG A 548 12.48 -17.96 22.42
CA ARG A 548 12.68 -17.95 23.87
C ARG A 548 14.12 -18.27 24.23
N GLY A 549 14.62 -17.63 25.29
CA GLY A 549 15.89 -18.00 25.91
C GLY A 549 15.81 -19.34 26.63
N ALA A 550 16.95 -19.82 27.09
CA ALA A 550 17.07 -21.10 27.83
C ALA A 550 16.23 -21.12 29.12
N ASP A 551 15.95 -19.97 29.72
CA ASP A 551 15.08 -19.81 30.90
C ASP A 551 13.58 -19.77 30.57
N GLY A 552 13.19 -19.89 29.28
CA GLY A 552 11.83 -19.82 28.80
C GLY A 552 11.27 -18.40 28.65
N SER A 553 12.03 -17.36 29.00
CA SER A 553 11.64 -15.96 28.78
C SER A 553 11.73 -15.59 27.29
N PRO A 554 10.96 -14.58 26.82
CA PRO A 554 11.10 -14.10 25.44
C PRO A 554 12.54 -13.62 25.17
N LEU A 555 13.14 -14.11 24.08
CA LEU A 555 14.47 -13.67 23.67
C LEU A 555 14.42 -12.22 23.21
N ARG A 556 15.24 -11.35 23.80
CA ARG A 556 15.29 -9.91 23.53
C ARG A 556 16.72 -9.50 23.16
N SER A 557 16.79 -8.51 22.28
CA SER A 557 18.02 -7.82 21.88
C SER A 557 17.76 -6.33 21.78
N SER A 558 18.80 -5.52 21.72
CA SER A 558 18.69 -4.12 21.30
C SER A 558 18.58 -4.02 19.77
N VAL A 559 18.15 -2.86 19.26
CA VAL A 559 18.12 -2.61 17.82
C VAL A 559 19.51 -2.75 17.20
N LEU A 560 20.56 -2.22 17.84
CA LEU A 560 21.93 -2.31 17.34
C LEU A 560 22.43 -3.77 17.27
N GLU A 561 22.13 -4.59 18.27
CA GLU A 561 22.48 -6.03 18.28
C GLU A 561 21.83 -6.74 17.09
N LYS A 562 20.57 -6.45 16.82
CA LYS A 562 19.84 -7.05 15.69
C LYS A 562 20.41 -6.65 14.34
N LEU A 563 20.72 -5.36 14.16
CA LEU A 563 21.37 -4.86 12.94
C LEU A 563 22.77 -5.45 12.73
N ALA A 564 23.53 -5.64 13.80
CA ALA A 564 24.85 -6.27 13.73
C ALA A 564 24.75 -7.75 13.30
N VAL A 565 23.77 -8.48 13.83
CA VAL A 565 23.47 -9.86 13.40
C VAL A 565 23.08 -9.90 11.91
N LEU A 566 22.21 -8.99 11.46
CA LEU A 566 21.86 -8.89 10.04
C LEU A 566 23.07 -8.62 9.14
N CYS A 567 24.01 -7.75 9.55
CA CYS A 567 25.26 -7.55 8.84
C CYS A 567 26.00 -8.85 8.58
N ALA A 568 26.18 -9.68 9.63
CA ALA A 568 26.91 -10.93 9.52
C ALA A 568 26.18 -11.95 8.65
N LEU A 569 24.86 -12.13 8.83
CA LEU A 569 24.04 -13.07 8.06
C LEU A 569 24.03 -12.74 6.57
N LYS A 570 23.87 -11.45 6.21
CA LYS A 570 23.81 -11.03 4.82
C LYS A 570 25.17 -10.99 4.16
N PHE A 571 26.25 -10.70 4.91
CA PHE A 571 27.63 -10.80 4.41
C PHE A 571 28.04 -12.26 4.15
N ALA A 572 27.54 -13.21 4.96
CA ALA A 572 27.74 -14.63 4.74
C ALA A 572 26.97 -15.17 3.51
N ALA A 573 25.91 -14.50 3.10
CA ALA A 573 25.05 -14.88 1.97
C ALA A 573 25.51 -14.25 0.64
N LEU A 574 26.75 -13.77 0.55
CA LEU A 574 27.32 -13.27 -0.71
C LEU A 574 27.54 -14.42 -1.69
N ASP A 575 27.31 -14.14 -2.98
CA ASP A 575 27.43 -15.07 -4.10
C ASP A 575 28.87 -15.55 -4.35
N PRO A 576 29.08 -16.54 -5.23
CA PRO A 576 30.44 -17.08 -5.52
C PRO A 576 31.46 -16.06 -6.02
N TYR A 577 31.02 -14.88 -6.41
CA TYR A 577 31.89 -13.77 -6.83
C TYR A 577 32.01 -12.68 -5.77
N ALA A 578 31.33 -12.84 -4.63
CA ALA A 578 31.25 -11.88 -3.53
C ALA A 578 30.79 -10.49 -4.03
N ALA A 579 29.83 -10.46 -4.96
CA ALA A 579 29.32 -9.25 -5.62
C ALA A 579 27.83 -9.00 -5.33
N GLY A 580 27.01 -10.04 -5.26
CA GLY A 580 25.59 -9.98 -4.97
C GLY A 580 25.18 -10.77 -3.73
N VAL A 581 24.05 -10.42 -3.09
CA VAL A 581 23.42 -11.25 -2.05
C VAL A 581 22.59 -12.32 -2.73
N GLU A 582 22.78 -13.60 -2.34
CA GLU A 582 22.08 -14.75 -2.93
C GLU A 582 20.58 -14.75 -2.65
N MET A 583 19.77 -15.16 -3.64
CA MET A 583 18.33 -15.38 -3.53
C MET A 583 18.03 -16.80 -3.05
N GLU A 584 18.54 -17.18 -1.92
CA GLU A 584 18.58 -18.55 -1.41
C GLU A 584 17.25 -19.05 -0.78
N GLY A 585 16.30 -18.12 -0.53
CA GLY A 585 15.01 -18.42 0.11
C GLY A 585 13.86 -18.70 -0.87
N GLY A 586 14.14 -18.91 -2.14
CA GLY A 586 13.17 -19.30 -3.18
C GLY A 586 12.37 -18.14 -3.78
N LYS A 587 12.59 -16.91 -3.31
CA LYS A 587 11.97 -15.70 -3.85
C LYS A 587 13.04 -14.70 -4.29
N PRO A 588 12.75 -13.88 -5.32
CA PRO A 588 13.66 -12.82 -5.74
C PRO A 588 13.74 -11.67 -4.70
N GLY A 589 14.44 -10.61 -5.04
CA GLY A 589 14.42 -9.34 -4.31
C GLY A 589 13.18 -8.49 -4.65
N TRP A 590 13.38 -7.18 -4.73
CA TRP A 590 12.31 -6.22 -5.01
C TRP A 590 11.55 -6.52 -6.32
N TYR A 591 12.22 -7.09 -7.30
CA TYR A 591 11.69 -7.37 -8.63
C TYR A 591 10.96 -8.73 -8.68
N ASP A 592 9.72 -8.76 -8.19
CA ASP A 592 8.92 -9.98 -8.01
C ASP A 592 8.78 -10.83 -9.30
N ALA A 593 8.82 -10.19 -10.47
CA ALA A 593 8.64 -10.89 -11.74
C ALA A 593 9.89 -11.66 -12.22
N LEU A 594 11.02 -11.54 -11.50
CA LEU A 594 12.19 -12.41 -11.68
C LEU A 594 12.06 -13.69 -10.84
N ASN A 595 10.85 -14.23 -10.70
CA ASN A 595 10.54 -15.37 -9.84
C ASN A 595 11.28 -16.67 -10.19
N GLY A 596 11.88 -16.79 -11.38
CA GLY A 596 12.73 -17.91 -11.78
C GLY A 596 14.21 -17.69 -11.45
N LEU A 597 14.64 -16.44 -11.22
CA LEU A 597 16.04 -16.10 -10.97
C LEU A 597 16.65 -16.84 -9.75
N PRO A 598 15.94 -17.03 -8.61
CA PRO A 598 16.45 -17.85 -7.52
C PRO A 598 16.86 -19.26 -7.98
N GLY A 599 16.09 -19.89 -8.87
CA GLY A 599 16.39 -21.21 -9.45
C GLY A 599 17.70 -21.27 -10.22
N LEU A 600 18.14 -20.14 -10.74
CA LEU A 600 19.39 -19.93 -11.49
C LEU A 600 20.55 -19.47 -10.59
N PHE A 601 20.52 -19.79 -9.32
CA PHE A 601 21.47 -19.29 -8.29
C PHE A 601 21.59 -17.77 -8.27
N GLY A 602 20.46 -17.07 -8.50
CA GLY A 602 20.42 -15.62 -8.67
C GLY A 602 20.93 -14.84 -7.47
N SER A 603 21.54 -13.69 -7.74
CA SER A 603 21.96 -12.76 -6.69
C SER A 603 21.70 -11.30 -7.07
N SER A 604 21.62 -10.43 -6.03
CA SER A 604 21.30 -9.01 -6.14
C SER A 604 22.48 -8.12 -5.72
N VAL A 605 22.99 -7.34 -6.64
CA VAL A 605 24.00 -6.29 -6.40
C VAL A 605 23.36 -5.09 -5.69
N ALA A 606 22.10 -4.78 -5.95
CA ALA A 606 21.35 -3.74 -5.26
C ALA A 606 21.33 -3.98 -3.74
N GLU A 607 21.09 -5.22 -3.32
CA GLU A 607 21.14 -5.60 -1.91
C GLU A 607 22.55 -5.55 -1.32
N SER A 608 23.58 -5.85 -2.12
CA SER A 608 24.98 -5.64 -1.69
C SER A 608 25.30 -4.16 -1.46
N CYS A 609 24.72 -3.26 -2.24
CA CYS A 609 24.84 -1.80 -1.98
C CYS A 609 24.17 -1.44 -0.63
N GLU A 610 23.00 -1.96 -0.35
CA GLU A 610 22.34 -1.77 0.96
C GLU A 610 23.14 -2.41 2.10
N LEU A 611 23.78 -3.56 1.88
CA LEU A 611 24.66 -4.17 2.87
C LEU A 611 25.89 -3.29 3.19
N VAL A 612 26.51 -2.66 2.18
CA VAL A 612 27.59 -1.67 2.43
C VAL A 612 27.07 -0.51 3.28
N ARG A 613 25.86 -0.02 3.00
CA ARG A 613 25.23 1.06 3.77
C ARG A 613 24.97 0.63 5.22
N LEU A 614 24.42 -0.57 5.44
CA LEU A 614 24.14 -1.12 6.76
C LEU A 614 25.43 -1.35 7.55
N LEU A 615 26.46 -1.96 6.95
CA LEU A 615 27.77 -2.18 7.59
C LEU A 615 28.42 -0.86 8.03
N ARG A 616 28.36 0.18 7.21
CA ARG A 616 28.88 1.52 7.55
C ARG A 616 28.11 2.13 8.72
N PHE A 617 26.78 2.07 8.68
CA PHE A 617 25.92 2.60 9.74
C PHE A 617 26.19 1.89 11.08
N VAL A 618 26.25 0.54 11.07
CA VAL A 618 26.48 -0.25 12.29
C VAL A 618 27.89 -0.05 12.82
N SER A 619 28.91 0.02 11.97
CA SER A 619 30.28 0.34 12.36
C SER A 619 30.37 1.71 13.05
N GLU A 620 29.74 2.75 12.49
CA GLU A 620 29.68 4.08 13.09
C GLU A 620 28.90 4.06 14.42
N ALA A 621 27.78 3.34 14.46
CA ALA A 621 26.98 3.21 15.67
C ALA A 621 27.72 2.52 16.82
N LEU A 622 28.46 1.44 16.54
CA LEU A 622 29.31 0.74 17.50
C LEU A 622 30.42 1.64 18.04
N SER A 623 31.08 2.43 17.18
CA SER A 623 32.07 3.42 17.58
C SER A 623 31.49 4.52 18.47
N PHE A 624 30.25 4.96 18.18
CA PHE A 624 29.52 5.97 18.98
C PHE A 624 29.13 5.45 20.36
N VAL A 625 28.62 4.21 20.44
CA VAL A 625 28.11 3.60 21.67
C VAL A 625 29.27 3.16 22.57
N GLY A 626 30.29 2.52 21.99
CA GLY A 626 31.43 1.90 22.72
C GLY A 626 31.00 0.72 23.62
N GLY A 627 31.92 0.22 24.41
CA GLY A 627 31.64 -0.83 25.37
C GLY A 627 31.51 -2.22 24.74
N ARG A 628 30.46 -2.97 25.06
CA ARG A 628 30.23 -4.34 24.61
C ARG A 628 28.86 -4.49 23.99
N LEU A 629 28.81 -5.26 22.91
CA LEU A 629 27.56 -5.68 22.24
C LEU A 629 27.24 -7.12 22.62
N VAL A 630 25.99 -7.44 22.88
CA VAL A 630 25.54 -8.80 23.23
C VAL A 630 24.86 -9.44 22.02
N VAL A 631 25.31 -10.63 21.62
CA VAL A 631 24.67 -11.39 20.53
C VAL A 631 24.54 -12.86 20.94
N PRO A 632 23.60 -13.65 20.34
CA PRO A 632 23.56 -15.09 20.55
C PRO A 632 24.87 -15.77 20.13
N GLU A 633 25.26 -16.83 20.83
CA GLU A 633 26.53 -17.54 20.61
C GLU A 633 26.70 -18.02 19.15
N CYS A 634 25.63 -18.54 18.53
CA CYS A 634 25.68 -18.97 17.13
C CYS A 634 26.08 -17.82 16.16
N HIS A 635 25.61 -16.61 16.42
CA HIS A 635 25.99 -15.42 15.61
C HIS A 635 27.40 -14.92 15.93
N SER A 636 27.82 -14.99 17.19
CA SER A 636 29.23 -14.72 17.56
C SER A 636 30.19 -15.64 16.82
N ARG A 637 29.90 -16.96 16.80
CA ARG A 637 30.70 -17.94 16.03
C ARG A 637 30.68 -17.66 14.53
N LEU A 638 29.55 -17.23 13.98
CA LEU A 638 29.43 -16.80 12.57
C LEU A 638 30.37 -15.64 12.27
N ILE A 639 30.35 -14.58 13.09
CA ILE A 639 31.21 -13.40 12.93
C ILE A 639 32.70 -13.81 12.98
N ASP A 640 33.10 -14.67 13.92
CA ASP A 640 34.47 -15.16 14.04
C ASP A 640 34.94 -15.98 12.83
N ARG A 641 34.05 -16.86 12.32
CA ARG A 641 34.34 -17.67 11.11
C ARG A 641 34.44 -16.80 9.85
N LEU A 642 33.56 -15.83 9.69
CA LEU A 642 33.62 -14.88 8.59
C LEU A 642 34.89 -14.03 8.63
N SER A 643 35.29 -13.55 9.81
CA SER A 643 36.50 -12.78 9.99
C SER A 643 37.75 -13.57 9.57
N ARG A 644 37.82 -14.87 9.93
CA ARG A 644 38.86 -15.79 9.47
C ARG A 644 38.80 -16.01 7.96
N ALA A 645 37.63 -16.30 7.39
CA ALA A 645 37.44 -16.52 5.96
C ALA A 645 37.89 -15.29 5.14
N VAL A 646 37.56 -14.08 5.62
CA VAL A 646 38.04 -12.83 5.00
C VAL A 646 39.56 -12.72 5.10
N GLY A 647 40.14 -13.01 6.27
CA GLY A 647 41.60 -12.96 6.48
C GLY A 647 42.36 -13.91 5.54
N GLU A 648 41.91 -15.16 5.44
CA GLU A 648 42.52 -16.20 4.61
C GLU A 648 42.37 -15.93 3.10
N ASN A 649 41.28 -15.28 2.67
CA ASN A 649 40.98 -15.00 1.28
C ASN A 649 41.16 -13.51 0.88
N ARG A 650 41.78 -12.69 1.75
CA ARG A 650 41.88 -11.22 1.53
C ARG A 650 42.54 -10.85 0.20
N GLY A 651 43.53 -11.60 -0.25
CA GLY A 651 44.21 -11.35 -1.53
C GLY A 651 43.32 -11.59 -2.74
N SER A 652 42.60 -12.71 -2.75
CA SER A 652 41.66 -13.07 -3.81
C SER A 652 40.46 -12.15 -3.83
N LEU A 653 39.90 -11.79 -2.66
CA LEU A 653 38.76 -10.86 -2.54
C LEU A 653 39.04 -9.46 -3.09
N ARG A 654 40.32 -9.07 -3.25
CA ARG A 654 40.71 -7.81 -3.92
C ARG A 654 40.96 -7.96 -5.41
N ALA A 655 40.98 -9.16 -5.93
CA ALA A 655 41.19 -9.47 -7.34
C ALA A 655 39.85 -9.76 -8.05
N PRO A 656 39.73 -9.49 -9.36
CA PRO A 656 38.52 -9.89 -10.12
C PRO A 656 38.37 -11.40 -10.21
N GLY A 657 37.13 -11.88 -10.47
CA GLY A 657 36.80 -13.29 -10.63
C GLY A 657 36.16 -13.94 -9.41
N ALA A 658 35.95 -15.26 -9.51
CA ALA A 658 35.28 -16.05 -8.50
C ALA A 658 36.07 -16.14 -7.18
N GLN A 659 35.37 -16.25 -6.06
CA GLN A 659 35.86 -16.25 -4.69
C GLN A 659 35.45 -17.52 -3.96
N TYR A 660 35.62 -18.68 -4.58
CA TYR A 660 35.10 -19.97 -4.08
C TYR A 660 35.60 -20.30 -2.67
N GLY A 661 36.88 -20.02 -2.33
CA GLY A 661 37.40 -20.25 -1.00
C GLY A 661 36.67 -19.48 0.09
N PHE A 662 36.39 -18.20 -0.15
CA PHE A 662 35.57 -17.37 0.73
C PHE A 662 34.13 -17.87 0.75
N TRP A 663 33.50 -18.05 -0.43
CA TRP A 663 32.11 -18.45 -0.57
C TRP A 663 31.78 -19.75 0.16
N HIS A 664 32.60 -20.80 -0.01
CA HIS A 664 32.41 -22.07 0.70
C HIS A 664 32.51 -21.89 2.23
N ALA A 665 33.53 -21.20 2.71
CA ALA A 665 33.76 -21.00 4.15
C ALA A 665 32.63 -20.15 4.78
N ALA A 666 32.18 -19.10 4.08
CA ALA A 666 31.10 -18.24 4.53
C ALA A 666 29.74 -18.96 4.56
N SER A 667 29.43 -19.70 3.49
CA SER A 667 28.16 -20.45 3.41
C SER A 667 28.09 -21.59 4.42
N GLU A 668 29.16 -22.33 4.66
CA GLU A 668 29.21 -23.35 5.73
C GLU A 668 29.02 -22.73 7.12
N ALA A 669 29.64 -21.58 7.37
CA ALA A 669 29.44 -20.85 8.62
C ALA A 669 27.99 -20.41 8.82
N LEU A 670 27.34 -19.95 7.73
CA LEU A 670 25.94 -19.53 7.73
C LEU A 670 24.99 -20.71 7.96
N GLU A 671 25.22 -21.84 7.28
CA GLU A 671 24.43 -23.07 7.44
C GLU A 671 24.49 -23.59 8.88
N ASP A 672 25.68 -23.69 9.49
CA ASP A 672 25.88 -24.12 10.88
C ASP A 672 25.18 -23.15 11.87
N CYS A 673 25.25 -21.83 11.62
CA CYS A 673 24.57 -20.84 12.44
C CYS A 673 23.06 -21.03 12.39
N ARG A 674 22.48 -21.19 11.19
CA ARG A 674 21.05 -21.41 10.99
C ARG A 674 20.55 -22.71 11.61
N GLU A 675 21.28 -23.80 11.45
CA GLU A 675 20.92 -25.08 12.11
C GLU A 675 20.89 -24.93 13.63
N SER A 676 21.83 -24.17 14.21
CA SER A 676 21.83 -23.87 15.65
C SER A 676 20.58 -23.03 16.04
N CYS A 677 20.23 -22.03 15.25
CA CYS A 677 19.02 -21.22 15.46
C CYS A 677 17.74 -22.08 15.40
N TYR A 678 17.61 -22.93 14.38
CA TYR A 678 16.43 -23.79 14.22
C TYR A 678 16.31 -24.88 15.32
N ALA A 679 17.43 -25.31 15.86
CA ALA A 679 17.47 -26.24 16.99
C ALA A 679 17.22 -25.54 18.34
N GLY A 680 17.16 -24.21 18.39
CA GLY A 680 17.15 -23.45 19.65
C GLY A 680 18.43 -23.63 20.47
N ALA A 681 19.56 -23.97 19.82
CA ALA A 681 20.86 -24.26 20.45
C ALA A 681 21.81 -23.06 20.27
N ALA A 682 22.76 -22.93 21.19
CA ALA A 682 23.76 -21.86 21.16
C ALA A 682 23.17 -20.44 21.06
N LEU A 683 22.08 -20.22 21.81
CA LEU A 683 21.43 -18.91 21.94
C LEU A 683 21.91 -18.14 23.18
N GLU A 684 22.84 -18.70 23.92
CA GLU A 684 23.44 -18.03 25.09
C GLU A 684 24.08 -16.69 24.71
N PRO A 685 23.90 -15.65 25.54
CA PRO A 685 24.42 -14.31 25.23
C PRO A 685 25.95 -14.28 25.32
N VAL A 686 26.59 -13.84 24.25
CA VAL A 686 28.04 -13.62 24.15
C VAL A 686 28.31 -12.13 24.01
N GLN A 687 29.30 -11.62 24.78
CA GLN A 687 29.69 -10.21 24.73
C GLN A 687 30.88 -10.02 23.77
N LEU A 688 30.66 -9.18 22.75
CA LEU A 688 31.70 -8.76 21.79
C LEU A 688 32.17 -7.35 22.11
N ASP A 689 33.45 -7.06 21.87
CA ASP A 689 33.99 -5.70 22.01
C ASP A 689 33.46 -4.82 20.85
N ALA A 690 32.81 -3.71 21.16
CA ALA A 690 32.20 -2.84 20.17
C ALA A 690 33.21 -2.17 19.24
N ALA A 691 34.42 -1.83 19.74
CA ALA A 691 35.44 -1.18 18.92
C ALA A 691 36.08 -2.17 17.92
N GLU A 692 36.32 -3.40 18.35
CA GLU A 692 36.81 -4.49 17.49
C GLU A 692 35.81 -4.85 16.40
N LEU A 693 34.53 -4.99 16.78
CA LEU A 693 33.45 -5.31 15.86
C LEU A 693 33.21 -4.16 14.85
N SER A 694 33.30 -2.91 15.30
CA SER A 694 33.25 -1.73 14.43
C SER A 694 34.36 -1.78 13.37
N GLY A 695 35.60 -2.08 13.77
CA GLY A 695 36.72 -2.25 12.84
C GLY A 695 36.46 -3.37 11.83
N THR A 696 35.92 -4.49 12.27
CA THR A 696 35.56 -5.64 11.44
C THR A 696 34.52 -5.27 10.38
N PHE A 697 33.42 -4.62 10.77
CA PHE A 697 32.35 -4.24 9.84
C PHE A 697 32.77 -3.12 8.88
N SER A 698 33.64 -2.20 9.33
CA SER A 698 34.24 -1.21 8.45
C SER A 698 35.10 -1.87 7.36
N ASP A 699 35.91 -2.85 7.72
CA ASP A 699 36.74 -3.60 6.77
C ASP A 699 35.87 -4.40 5.77
N TRP A 700 34.81 -5.05 6.24
CA TRP A 700 33.86 -5.74 5.36
C TRP A 700 33.14 -4.78 4.40
N ALA A 701 32.74 -3.60 4.88
CA ALA A 701 32.11 -2.58 4.04
C ALA A 701 33.03 -2.08 2.93
N GLU A 702 34.32 -1.83 3.25
CA GLU A 702 35.32 -1.41 2.27
C GLU A 702 35.62 -2.50 1.25
N LEU A 703 35.72 -3.75 1.70
CA LEU A 703 35.95 -4.90 0.84
C LEU A 703 34.78 -5.11 -0.14
N LEU A 704 33.54 -5.11 0.37
CA LEU A 704 32.36 -5.28 -0.46
C LEU A 704 32.20 -4.12 -1.45
N ALA A 705 32.41 -2.87 -1.01
CA ALA A 705 32.40 -1.71 -1.91
C ALA A 705 33.44 -1.84 -3.02
N HIS A 706 34.63 -2.37 -2.72
CA HIS A 706 35.63 -2.67 -3.74
C HIS A 706 35.18 -3.78 -4.70
N ARG A 707 34.53 -4.85 -4.21
CA ARG A 707 33.98 -5.92 -5.06
C ARG A 707 32.92 -5.39 -6.03
N LEU A 708 32.06 -4.49 -5.55
CA LEU A 708 31.04 -3.82 -6.37
C LEU A 708 31.68 -3.00 -7.50
N GLU A 709 32.75 -2.25 -7.22
CA GLU A 709 33.46 -1.50 -8.26
C GLU A 709 34.11 -2.43 -9.32
N LEU A 710 34.58 -3.61 -8.93
CA LEU A 710 35.12 -4.61 -9.87
C LEU A 710 34.06 -5.20 -10.80
N SER A 711 32.77 -5.16 -10.41
CA SER A 711 31.65 -5.62 -11.22
C SER A 711 31.09 -4.56 -12.17
N ARG A 712 31.57 -3.31 -12.07
CA ARG A 712 31.08 -2.18 -12.86
C ARG A 712 31.35 -2.40 -14.36
N ARG A 713 30.35 -2.14 -15.17
CA ARG A 713 30.41 -2.24 -16.64
C ARG A 713 31.23 -1.08 -17.23
N PRO A 714 31.73 -1.22 -18.48
CA PRO A 714 32.47 -0.14 -19.16
C PRO A 714 31.67 1.16 -19.36
N ASP A 715 30.32 1.08 -19.40
CA ASP A 715 29.44 2.24 -19.50
C ASP A 715 29.25 3.00 -18.15
N GLY A 716 29.89 2.52 -17.09
CA GLY A 716 29.85 3.14 -15.77
C GLY A 716 28.67 2.69 -14.89
N LEU A 717 27.81 1.81 -15.38
CA LEU A 717 26.69 1.27 -14.62
C LEU A 717 27.06 -0.06 -13.95
N MET A 718 26.49 -0.33 -12.76
CA MET A 718 26.60 -1.66 -12.12
C MET A 718 25.51 -2.57 -12.66
N PRO A 719 25.79 -3.87 -12.90
CA PRO A 719 24.74 -4.87 -13.06
C PRO A 719 23.87 -4.90 -11.80
N THR A 720 22.55 -5.08 -11.95
CA THR A 720 21.67 -5.18 -10.79
C THR A 720 21.58 -6.63 -10.29
N TYR A 721 21.52 -7.57 -11.23
CA TYR A 721 21.36 -8.98 -10.92
C TYR A 721 22.33 -9.84 -11.71
N PHE A 722 22.75 -10.94 -11.08
CA PHE A 722 23.49 -12.02 -11.73
C PHE A 722 22.68 -13.32 -11.66
N SER A 723 22.83 -14.14 -12.69
CA SER A 723 22.51 -15.56 -12.64
C SER A 723 23.80 -16.37 -12.80
N TYR A 724 23.79 -17.60 -12.30
CA TYR A 724 24.95 -18.48 -12.32
C TYR A 724 24.60 -19.80 -12.96
N GLU A 725 25.49 -20.27 -13.82
CA GLU A 725 25.42 -21.58 -14.40
C GLU A 725 26.51 -22.46 -13.80
N ALA A 726 26.13 -23.52 -13.09
CA ALA A 726 27.11 -24.45 -12.51
C ALA A 726 27.90 -25.14 -13.65
N GLU A 727 29.23 -25.07 -13.62
CA GLU A 727 30.12 -25.71 -14.59
C GLU A 727 30.65 -27.02 -14.07
N ASP A 728 30.78 -27.15 -12.74
CA ASP A 728 31.23 -28.38 -12.07
C ASP A 728 30.48 -28.59 -10.77
N TRP A 729 30.13 -29.84 -10.44
CA TRP A 729 29.47 -30.23 -9.21
C TRP A 729 29.79 -31.66 -8.81
N ARG A 730 29.60 -31.98 -7.53
CA ARG A 730 29.80 -33.29 -6.96
C ARG A 730 28.51 -33.81 -6.33
N VAL A 731 28.12 -35.04 -6.69
CA VAL A 731 27.03 -35.77 -6.02
C VAL A 731 27.56 -36.41 -4.74
N THR A 732 26.92 -36.16 -3.61
CA THR A 732 27.24 -36.71 -2.30
C THR A 732 26.05 -37.46 -1.70
N GLU A 733 26.20 -38.12 -0.59
CA GLU A 733 25.08 -38.75 0.14
C GLU A 733 24.07 -37.73 0.66
N GLU A 734 24.52 -36.48 0.92
CA GLU A 734 23.71 -35.39 1.45
C GLU A 734 22.99 -34.58 0.34
N GLY A 735 23.38 -34.78 -0.93
CA GLY A 735 22.83 -34.04 -2.08
C GLY A 735 23.88 -33.64 -3.09
N ILE A 736 23.63 -32.58 -3.85
CA ILE A 736 24.50 -32.09 -4.93
C ILE A 736 25.22 -30.81 -4.49
N GLU A 737 26.54 -30.86 -4.49
CA GLU A 737 27.40 -29.73 -4.13
C GLU A 737 27.94 -29.06 -5.40
N PRO A 738 27.55 -27.83 -5.74
CA PRO A 738 28.15 -27.06 -6.82
C PRO A 738 29.58 -26.62 -6.44
N LEU A 739 30.51 -26.73 -7.37
CA LEU A 739 31.94 -26.44 -7.15
C LEU A 739 32.41 -25.19 -7.90
N SER A 740 31.90 -24.98 -9.11
CA SER A 740 32.25 -23.78 -9.92
C SER A 740 31.07 -23.27 -10.74
N PHE A 741 31.13 -21.99 -11.07
CA PHE A 741 30.06 -21.30 -11.76
C PHE A 741 30.59 -20.36 -12.83
N ARG A 742 29.87 -20.27 -13.94
CA ARG A 742 29.94 -19.15 -14.86
C ARG A 742 28.94 -18.07 -14.44
N GLN A 743 29.40 -16.86 -14.22
CA GLN A 743 28.57 -15.71 -13.91
C GLN A 743 27.99 -15.11 -15.20
N ASN A 744 26.69 -14.87 -15.22
CA ASN A 744 25.99 -14.20 -16.29
C ASN A 744 25.33 -12.91 -15.73
N SER A 745 25.68 -11.76 -16.33
CA SER A 745 25.03 -10.49 -15.99
C SER A 745 23.68 -10.40 -16.69
N LEU A 746 22.64 -10.05 -15.96
CA LEU A 746 21.34 -9.74 -16.54
C LEU A 746 21.40 -8.37 -17.26
N PRO A 747 20.42 -8.08 -18.15
CA PRO A 747 20.19 -6.72 -18.65
C PRO A 747 20.08 -5.70 -17.51
N LEU A 748 20.21 -4.41 -17.81
CA LEU A 748 20.15 -3.36 -16.78
C LEU A 748 18.75 -3.24 -16.17
N PHE A 749 18.70 -3.03 -14.87
CA PHE A 749 17.52 -2.67 -14.09
C PHE A 749 17.78 -1.34 -13.38
N LEU A 750 16.76 -0.47 -13.31
CA LEU A 750 16.88 0.86 -12.69
C LEU A 750 17.23 0.78 -11.19
N GLU A 751 16.85 -0.30 -10.54
CA GLU A 751 17.17 -0.57 -9.14
C GLU A 751 18.69 -0.53 -8.87
N GLY A 752 19.53 -1.04 -9.78
CA GLY A 752 20.99 -0.97 -9.63
C GLY A 752 21.50 0.46 -9.49
N PRO A 753 21.25 1.37 -10.44
CA PRO A 753 21.58 2.78 -10.32
C PRO A 753 21.02 3.49 -9.10
N VAL A 754 19.79 3.15 -8.65
CA VAL A 754 19.17 3.70 -7.42
C VAL A 754 20.05 3.40 -6.20
N HIS A 755 20.45 2.14 -6.01
CA HIS A 755 21.25 1.74 -4.86
C HIS A 755 22.73 2.15 -5.00
N ASP A 756 23.28 2.16 -6.21
CA ASP A 756 24.62 2.70 -6.49
C ASP A 756 24.72 4.20 -6.14
N MET A 757 23.66 4.99 -6.45
CA MET A 757 23.61 6.42 -6.14
C MET A 757 23.80 6.70 -4.63
N LYS A 758 23.27 5.83 -3.76
CA LYS A 758 23.43 5.92 -2.30
C LYS A 758 24.89 5.75 -1.84
N LEU A 759 25.70 5.00 -2.60
CA LEU A 759 27.09 4.74 -2.27
C LEU A 759 28.05 5.80 -2.79
N GLN A 760 27.63 6.62 -3.77
CA GLN A 760 28.50 7.65 -4.36
C GLN A 760 28.83 8.74 -3.34
N LYS A 761 30.14 9.06 -3.23
CA LYS A 761 30.66 9.91 -2.16
C LYS A 761 30.43 11.41 -2.40
N ASP A 762 30.36 11.83 -3.66
CA ASP A 762 30.32 13.25 -4.04
C ASP A 762 29.35 13.53 -5.20
N ALA A 763 28.92 14.77 -5.35
CA ALA A 763 28.00 15.20 -6.39
C ALA A 763 28.50 14.91 -7.82
N ARG A 764 29.81 14.98 -8.06
CA ARG A 764 30.39 14.72 -9.40
C ARG A 764 30.22 13.25 -9.81
N SER A 765 30.42 12.32 -8.88
CA SER A 765 30.25 10.88 -9.14
C SER A 765 28.76 10.57 -9.39
N ARG A 766 27.85 11.18 -8.60
CA ARG A 766 26.40 11.05 -8.79
C ARG A 766 25.94 11.62 -10.12
N HIS A 767 26.46 12.79 -10.52
CA HIS A 767 26.15 13.40 -11.82
C HIS A 767 26.58 12.50 -12.98
N ARG A 768 27.81 11.93 -12.95
CA ARG A 768 28.28 10.97 -13.98
C ARG A 768 27.36 9.72 -14.04
N LEU A 769 26.92 9.20 -12.89
CA LEU A 769 26.01 8.07 -12.84
C LEU A 769 24.66 8.44 -13.47
N HIS A 770 24.12 9.62 -13.15
CA HIS A 770 22.88 10.12 -13.75
C HIS A 770 23.01 10.27 -15.28
N GLU A 771 24.12 10.82 -15.78
CA GLU A 771 24.40 10.91 -17.21
C GLU A 771 24.46 9.53 -17.87
N ALA A 772 25.12 8.54 -17.24
CA ALA A 772 25.20 7.17 -17.75
C ALA A 772 23.82 6.51 -17.84
N VAL A 773 22.95 6.70 -16.84
CA VAL A 773 21.54 6.22 -16.87
C VAL A 773 20.78 6.88 -18.03
N GLY A 774 20.91 8.19 -18.22
CA GLY A 774 20.27 8.95 -19.30
C GLY A 774 20.72 8.53 -20.70
N GLN A 775 21.93 7.96 -20.82
CA GLN A 775 22.46 7.44 -22.09
C GLN A 775 22.10 5.97 -22.34
N SER A 776 21.70 5.22 -21.32
CA SER A 776 21.37 3.81 -21.37
C SER A 776 19.96 3.54 -21.94
N ALA A 777 19.62 2.28 -22.10
CA ALA A 777 18.28 1.82 -22.47
C ALA A 777 17.24 1.97 -21.33
N LEU A 778 17.68 2.31 -20.11
CA LEU A 778 16.79 2.62 -19.00
C LEU A 778 16.03 3.94 -19.18
N TYR A 779 16.51 4.83 -20.03
CA TYR A 779 15.83 6.11 -20.29
C TYR A 779 14.95 6.03 -21.54
N ASP A 780 13.64 6.22 -21.37
CA ASP A 780 12.67 6.33 -22.46
C ASP A 780 12.69 7.74 -23.06
N ARG A 781 13.42 7.92 -24.16
CA ARG A 781 13.57 9.25 -24.81
C ARG A 781 12.27 9.81 -25.37
N LYS A 782 11.29 8.96 -25.73
CA LYS A 782 9.98 9.39 -26.24
C LYS A 782 9.11 9.96 -25.12
N LEU A 783 9.09 9.32 -23.97
CA LEU A 783 8.31 9.73 -22.81
C LEU A 783 9.07 10.72 -21.91
N GLY A 784 10.42 10.69 -21.92
CA GLY A 784 11.24 11.42 -20.99
C GLY A 784 11.24 10.82 -19.59
N MET A 785 11.03 9.52 -19.46
CA MET A 785 10.85 8.80 -18.20
C MET A 785 11.84 7.64 -18.08
N TYR A 786 11.94 7.03 -16.88
CA TYR A 786 12.90 5.97 -16.60
C TYR A 786 12.20 4.61 -16.56
N ARG A 787 12.63 3.69 -17.44
CA ARG A 787 12.14 2.31 -17.50
C ARG A 787 12.66 1.53 -16.30
N VAL A 788 11.85 0.60 -15.82
CA VAL A 788 12.23 -0.28 -14.70
C VAL A 788 13.39 -1.21 -15.05
N ASN A 789 13.50 -1.61 -16.32
CA ASN A 789 14.60 -2.43 -16.85
C ASN A 789 14.75 -2.29 -18.39
N GLU A 790 15.87 -2.73 -18.91
CA GLU A 790 16.01 -3.08 -20.32
C GLU A 790 15.08 -4.24 -20.64
N ALA A 791 14.47 -4.24 -21.84
CA ALA A 791 13.53 -5.30 -22.22
C ALA A 791 14.17 -6.69 -22.15
N LEU A 792 13.48 -7.61 -21.53
CA LEU A 792 13.79 -9.03 -21.55
C LEU A 792 13.10 -9.68 -22.75
N ASP A 793 13.76 -10.62 -23.41
CA ASP A 793 13.17 -11.35 -24.52
C ASP A 793 12.75 -12.78 -24.11
N ARG A 794 12.03 -13.47 -25.00
CA ARG A 794 11.51 -14.81 -24.75
C ARG A 794 12.59 -15.89 -24.64
N SER A 795 13.83 -15.63 -25.00
CA SER A 795 14.94 -16.56 -24.76
C SER A 795 15.32 -16.65 -23.28
N GLN A 796 14.85 -15.71 -22.47
CA GLN A 796 15.16 -15.55 -21.06
C GLN A 796 14.00 -16.00 -20.12
N LEU A 797 13.09 -16.85 -20.59
CA LEU A 797 11.90 -17.30 -19.82
C LEU A 797 12.24 -17.92 -18.46
N GLU A 798 13.42 -18.57 -18.34
CA GLU A 798 13.86 -19.13 -17.04
C GLU A 798 14.09 -18.06 -15.97
N LEU A 799 14.27 -16.77 -16.34
CA LEU A 799 14.34 -15.68 -15.36
C LEU A 799 13.02 -15.43 -14.63
N GLY A 800 11.90 -15.81 -15.24
CA GLY A 800 10.57 -15.69 -14.66
C GLY A 800 9.58 -14.95 -15.57
N ARG A 801 8.41 -14.62 -15.00
CA ARG A 801 7.28 -14.06 -15.77
C ARG A 801 7.59 -12.71 -16.44
N ALA A 802 8.58 -11.95 -15.96
CA ALA A 802 8.99 -10.70 -16.59
C ALA A 802 9.33 -10.89 -18.08
N ALA A 803 10.05 -11.96 -18.44
CA ALA A 803 10.40 -12.27 -19.82
C ALA A 803 9.20 -12.71 -20.68
N ALA A 804 8.08 -13.10 -20.06
CA ALA A 804 6.84 -13.47 -20.77
C ALA A 804 5.96 -12.25 -21.08
N PHE A 805 6.16 -11.12 -20.39
CA PHE A 805 5.39 -9.91 -20.67
C PHE A 805 5.82 -9.24 -21.98
N THR A 806 4.86 -8.60 -22.64
CA THR A 806 5.17 -7.76 -23.81
C THR A 806 6.11 -6.63 -23.39
N PRO A 807 7.18 -6.33 -24.14
CA PRO A 807 8.03 -5.17 -23.85
C PRO A 807 7.21 -3.88 -23.67
N GLY A 808 7.56 -3.07 -22.67
CA GLY A 808 6.85 -1.86 -22.29
C GLY A 808 5.60 -2.08 -21.43
N TRP A 809 5.31 -3.31 -21.01
CA TRP A 809 4.14 -3.68 -20.22
C TRP A 809 4.53 -4.39 -18.92
N LEU A 810 3.84 -4.09 -17.81
CA LEU A 810 4.14 -4.63 -16.47
C LEU A 810 5.64 -4.50 -16.15
N GLU A 811 6.26 -5.54 -15.60
CA GLU A 811 7.67 -5.53 -15.23
C GLU A 811 8.62 -5.88 -16.40
N ASN A 812 8.29 -5.58 -17.65
CA ASN A 812 9.20 -5.76 -18.79
C ASN A 812 9.41 -4.45 -19.58
N GLY A 813 10.32 -3.61 -19.13
CA GLY A 813 10.69 -2.37 -19.80
C GLY A 813 9.63 -1.27 -19.76
N SER A 814 8.62 -1.36 -18.90
CA SER A 814 7.69 -0.28 -18.60
C SER A 814 8.34 0.78 -17.70
N VAL A 815 7.66 1.88 -17.45
CA VAL A 815 7.99 2.80 -16.36
C VAL A 815 7.26 2.34 -15.11
N TRP A 816 7.96 1.72 -14.17
CA TRP A 816 7.41 1.33 -12.88
C TRP A 816 7.52 2.50 -11.92
N LEU A 817 6.39 3.15 -11.62
CA LEU A 817 6.37 4.45 -10.94
C LEU A 817 7.10 4.44 -9.59
N HIS A 818 6.99 3.35 -8.82
CA HIS A 818 7.69 3.22 -7.54
C HIS A 818 9.22 3.29 -7.72
N MET A 819 9.78 2.57 -8.71
CA MET A 819 11.23 2.57 -8.94
C MET A 819 11.70 3.88 -9.56
N GLU A 820 10.91 4.50 -10.43
CA GLU A 820 11.19 5.84 -10.95
C GLU A 820 11.25 6.88 -9.82
N TYR A 821 10.31 6.83 -8.88
CA TYR A 821 10.31 7.74 -7.72
C TYR A 821 11.45 7.46 -6.74
N LYS A 822 11.88 6.20 -6.57
CA LYS A 822 13.13 5.88 -5.85
C LYS A 822 14.32 6.56 -6.52
N TYR A 823 14.39 6.50 -7.84
CA TYR A 823 15.48 7.14 -8.58
C TYR A 823 15.49 8.67 -8.42
N LEU A 824 14.33 9.31 -8.56
CA LEU A 824 14.18 10.76 -8.34
C LEU A 824 14.53 11.17 -6.90
N LEU A 825 14.12 10.38 -5.92
CA LEU A 825 14.44 10.59 -4.51
C LEU A 825 15.96 10.57 -4.27
N GLU A 826 16.68 9.66 -4.92
CA GLU A 826 18.14 9.58 -4.76
C GLU A 826 18.87 10.73 -5.48
N LEU A 827 18.32 11.30 -6.57
CA LEU A 827 18.82 12.55 -7.13
C LEU A 827 18.73 13.69 -6.11
N LEU A 828 17.57 13.82 -5.46
CA LEU A 828 17.32 14.86 -4.44
C LEU A 828 18.22 14.67 -3.21
N LYS A 829 18.28 13.45 -2.64
CA LYS A 829 19.19 13.11 -1.53
C LYS A 829 20.65 13.31 -1.88
N GLY A 830 21.01 13.06 -3.12
CA GLY A 830 22.35 13.21 -3.67
C GLY A 830 22.79 14.67 -3.88
N GLY A 831 21.87 15.63 -3.73
CA GLY A 831 22.14 17.06 -3.96
C GLY A 831 22.18 17.45 -5.44
N LEU A 832 21.67 16.60 -6.34
CA LEU A 832 21.49 16.90 -7.77
C LEU A 832 20.16 17.65 -7.97
N TYR A 833 20.07 18.85 -7.39
CA TYR A 833 18.81 19.59 -7.29
C TYR A 833 18.25 20.03 -8.64
N GLU A 834 19.09 20.56 -9.52
CA GLU A 834 18.69 21.04 -10.86
C GLU A 834 18.20 19.87 -11.72
N GLU A 835 18.91 18.73 -11.67
CA GLU A 835 18.51 17.48 -12.33
C GLU A 835 17.20 16.98 -11.77
N PHE A 836 17.06 16.94 -10.44
CA PHE A 836 15.83 16.53 -9.78
C PHE A 836 14.64 17.41 -10.18
N PHE A 837 14.76 18.73 -10.17
CA PHE A 837 13.66 19.64 -10.52
C PHE A 837 13.21 19.46 -11.97
N ARG A 838 14.17 19.28 -12.89
CA ARG A 838 13.89 19.02 -14.30
C ARG A 838 13.20 17.67 -14.49
N GLU A 839 13.74 16.62 -13.90
CA GLU A 839 13.19 15.26 -14.06
C GLU A 839 11.85 15.12 -13.32
N PHE A 840 11.70 15.67 -12.13
CA PHE A 840 10.44 15.63 -11.38
C PHE A 840 9.30 16.37 -12.12
N ARG A 841 9.59 17.51 -12.76
CA ARG A 841 8.61 18.21 -13.61
C ARG A 841 8.18 17.36 -14.79
N ARG A 842 9.04 16.49 -15.30
CA ARG A 842 8.77 15.61 -16.45
C ARG A 842 8.10 14.30 -16.08
N CYS A 843 8.54 13.66 -15.00
CA CYS A 843 8.15 12.32 -14.59
C CYS A 843 7.06 12.31 -13.51
N GLY A 844 6.93 13.39 -12.74
CA GLY A 844 5.97 13.46 -11.63
C GLY A 844 4.53 13.42 -12.12
N VAL A 845 3.73 12.55 -11.54
CA VAL A 845 2.32 12.33 -11.92
C VAL A 845 1.50 13.62 -12.01
N PRO A 846 1.59 14.59 -11.04
CA PRO A 846 0.78 15.81 -11.10
C PRO A 846 1.06 16.69 -12.33
N PHE A 847 2.18 16.48 -13.01
CA PHE A 847 2.61 17.25 -14.17
C PHE A 847 2.39 16.53 -15.51
N LEU A 848 1.88 15.29 -15.49
CA LEU A 848 1.63 14.52 -16.70
C LEU A 848 0.43 15.08 -17.48
N ASN A 849 0.40 14.80 -18.78
CA ASN A 849 -0.77 15.10 -19.61
C ASN A 849 -1.87 14.07 -19.33
N GLU A 850 -2.97 14.49 -18.71
CA GLU A 850 -4.09 13.64 -18.33
C GLU A 850 -4.67 12.84 -19.52
N ALA A 851 -4.74 13.43 -20.70
CA ALA A 851 -5.25 12.76 -21.89
C ALA A 851 -4.35 11.61 -22.36
N VAL A 852 -3.03 11.68 -22.11
CA VAL A 852 -2.06 10.62 -22.40
C VAL A 852 -2.03 9.61 -21.27
N TYR A 853 -1.99 10.08 -20.01
CA TYR A 853 -1.97 9.24 -18.81
C TYR A 853 -3.24 8.38 -18.69
N GLY A 854 -4.37 8.89 -19.16
CA GLY A 854 -5.64 8.18 -19.29
C GLY A 854 -6.43 8.03 -17.99
N ARG A 855 -6.05 8.79 -16.95
CA ARG A 855 -6.72 8.89 -15.64
C ARG A 855 -6.32 10.18 -14.95
N SER A 856 -6.90 10.47 -13.77
CA SER A 856 -6.57 11.68 -13.01
C SER A 856 -5.09 11.75 -12.65
N THR A 857 -4.49 12.93 -12.79
CA THR A 857 -3.11 13.22 -12.36
C THR A 857 -2.95 13.38 -10.84
N THR A 858 -4.00 13.14 -10.07
CA THR A 858 -3.90 12.96 -8.61
C THR A 858 -3.63 11.51 -8.21
N GLU A 859 -3.74 10.55 -9.14
CA GLU A 859 -3.66 9.11 -8.87
C GLU A 859 -2.31 8.54 -9.27
N ASN A 860 -1.64 7.87 -8.33
CA ASN A 860 -0.52 7.00 -8.65
C ASN A 860 -0.99 5.73 -9.37
N VAL A 861 -0.08 5.13 -10.14
CA VAL A 861 -0.26 3.82 -10.77
C VAL A 861 0.92 2.92 -10.47
N SER A 862 0.78 1.63 -10.68
CA SER A 862 1.93 0.72 -10.56
C SER A 862 2.90 0.94 -11.73
N PHE A 863 2.39 1.04 -12.96
CA PHE A 863 3.25 1.27 -14.13
C PHE A 863 2.61 2.15 -15.20
N ILE A 864 3.47 2.78 -15.98
CA ILE A 864 3.14 3.54 -17.20
C ILE A 864 3.73 2.77 -18.38
N VAL A 865 2.94 2.58 -19.44
CA VAL A 865 3.38 1.87 -20.65
C VAL A 865 4.47 2.66 -21.36
N SER A 866 5.65 2.05 -21.52
CA SER A 866 6.78 2.70 -22.19
C SER A 866 6.67 2.66 -23.73
N SER A 867 7.57 3.39 -24.37
CA SER A 867 7.65 3.40 -25.85
C SER A 867 8.20 2.10 -26.46
N LEU A 868 8.57 1.12 -25.64
CA LEU A 868 8.91 -0.25 -26.10
C LEU A 868 7.68 -1.06 -26.48
N ASN A 869 6.48 -0.66 -26.02
CA ASN A 869 5.26 -1.38 -26.35
C ASN A 869 4.95 -1.24 -27.85
N PRO A 870 4.59 -2.34 -28.55
CA PRO A 870 4.27 -2.30 -29.97
C PRO A 870 2.99 -1.51 -30.30
N ASP A 871 2.08 -1.30 -29.33
CA ASP A 871 0.89 -0.46 -29.51
C ASP A 871 1.18 0.98 -29.07
N GLU A 872 1.44 1.84 -30.02
CA GLU A 872 1.73 3.26 -29.76
C GLU A 872 0.59 4.03 -29.07
N ARG A 873 -0.66 3.55 -29.16
CA ARG A 873 -1.83 4.16 -28.50
C ARG A 873 -1.78 4.03 -26.98
N LEU A 874 -0.96 3.12 -26.48
CA LEU A 874 -0.80 2.87 -25.04
C LEU A 874 0.36 3.66 -24.43
N HIS A 875 1.27 4.22 -25.23
CA HIS A 875 2.48 4.90 -24.73
C HIS A 875 2.10 6.05 -23.77
N GLY A 876 2.64 6.02 -22.56
CA GLY A 876 2.39 7.01 -21.51
C GLY A 876 1.12 6.77 -20.68
N ARG A 877 0.32 5.71 -20.99
CA ARG A 877 -0.87 5.38 -20.18
C ARG A 877 -0.51 4.66 -18.88
N GLY A 878 -1.16 5.07 -17.79
CA GLY A 878 -1.02 4.48 -16.46
C GLY A 878 -2.00 3.33 -16.22
N PHE A 879 -1.52 2.26 -15.57
CA PHE A 879 -2.30 1.07 -15.22
C PHE A 879 -2.06 0.65 -13.78
N VAL A 880 -3.08 0.02 -13.20
CA VAL A 880 -3.17 -0.44 -11.81
C VAL A 880 -3.14 0.73 -10.83
N ALA A 881 -4.34 1.12 -10.42
CA ALA A 881 -4.57 2.30 -9.59
C ALA A 881 -3.87 2.26 -8.23
N ARG A 882 -3.38 3.40 -7.84
CA ARG A 882 -2.96 3.83 -6.49
C ARG A 882 -2.13 2.79 -5.70
N LEU A 883 -2.36 2.66 -4.42
CA LEU A 883 -1.73 1.76 -3.42
C LEU A 883 -0.39 1.13 -3.83
N SER A 884 0.60 1.96 -4.12
CA SER A 884 1.94 1.54 -4.50
C SER A 884 2.98 2.17 -3.55
N GLY A 885 4.21 1.62 -3.51
CA GLY A 885 5.31 2.20 -2.74
C GLY A 885 5.74 3.59 -3.23
N SER A 886 5.28 4.01 -4.43
CA SER A 886 5.53 5.36 -4.95
C SER A 886 5.05 6.46 -4.00
N THR A 887 4.00 6.23 -3.23
CA THR A 887 3.51 7.20 -2.24
C THR A 887 4.54 7.47 -1.15
N ALA A 888 5.19 6.42 -0.62
CA ALA A 888 6.22 6.58 0.41
C ALA A 888 7.45 7.33 -0.12
N GLU A 889 7.87 7.03 -1.35
CA GLU A 889 9.00 7.73 -1.98
C GLU A 889 8.65 9.20 -2.27
N PHE A 890 7.44 9.47 -2.79
CA PHE A 890 6.97 10.84 -3.00
C PHE A 890 6.90 11.64 -1.69
N LEU A 891 6.34 11.06 -0.63
CA LEU A 891 6.23 11.74 0.67
C LEU A 891 7.62 12.03 1.27
N GLN A 892 8.62 11.19 1.03
CA GLN A 892 9.98 11.47 1.44
C GLN A 892 10.60 12.58 0.57
N MET A 893 10.37 12.60 -0.77
CA MET A 893 10.74 13.74 -1.62
C MET A 893 10.08 15.02 -1.12
N TRP A 894 8.79 14.98 -0.82
CA TRP A 894 8.03 16.12 -0.28
C TRP A 894 8.64 16.66 1.01
N GLN A 895 8.97 15.76 1.97
CA GLN A 895 9.63 16.17 3.23
C GLN A 895 10.98 16.86 2.97
N LEU A 896 11.77 16.33 2.06
CA LEU A 896 13.08 16.89 1.71
C LEU A 896 12.94 18.22 0.96
N MET A 897 11.98 18.33 0.05
CA MET A 897 11.71 19.56 -0.70
C MET A 897 11.30 20.70 0.22
N PHE A 898 10.36 20.48 1.13
CA PHE A 898 9.80 21.55 1.94
C PHE A 898 10.59 21.85 3.22
N PHE A 899 11.28 20.88 3.80
CA PHE A 899 11.89 21.01 5.13
C PHE A 899 13.36 20.61 5.20
N GLY A 900 13.88 19.90 4.18
CA GLY A 900 15.25 19.45 4.12
C GLY A 900 15.55 18.14 4.88
N PRO A 901 16.80 17.66 4.80
CA PRO A 901 17.18 16.33 5.29
C PRO A 901 17.28 16.21 6.81
N LYS A 902 17.55 17.27 7.54
CA LYS A 902 17.77 17.29 9.00
C LYS A 902 17.05 18.47 9.64
N PRO A 903 15.70 18.44 9.69
CA PRO A 903 14.92 19.56 10.18
C PRO A 903 15.08 19.81 11.68
N PHE A 904 15.56 18.82 12.45
CA PHE A 904 15.90 18.96 13.87
C PHE A 904 17.39 18.66 14.09
N LYS A 905 18.05 19.51 14.87
CA LYS A 905 19.47 19.37 15.24
C LYS A 905 19.66 19.49 16.73
N ALA A 906 20.54 18.66 17.30
CA ALA A 906 20.99 18.84 18.67
C ALA A 906 21.97 20.05 18.73
N GLY A 907 21.58 21.10 19.45
CA GLY A 907 22.39 22.28 19.72
C GLY A 907 22.85 22.35 21.18
N GLU A 908 23.64 23.37 21.54
CA GLU A 908 24.16 23.56 22.92
C GLU A 908 23.03 23.78 23.96
N ASN A 909 21.93 24.40 23.55
CA ASN A 909 20.80 24.73 24.42
C ASN A 909 19.56 23.83 24.24
N GLY A 910 19.70 22.68 23.60
CA GLY A 910 18.60 21.76 23.31
C GLY A 910 18.43 21.53 21.79
N ILE A 911 17.21 21.18 21.38
CA ILE A 911 16.91 20.91 19.97
C ILE A 911 16.58 22.21 19.25
N GLU A 912 17.20 22.39 18.10
CA GLU A 912 17.01 23.53 17.21
C GLU A 912 16.29 23.09 15.92
N LEU A 913 15.47 24.00 15.36
CA LEU A 913 14.83 23.82 14.06
C LEU A 913 15.75 24.37 12.96
N ASP A 914 16.13 23.54 11.99
CA ASP A 914 16.97 23.92 10.85
C ASP A 914 16.33 23.47 9.53
N LEU A 915 15.44 24.31 9.00
CA LEU A 915 14.76 24.04 7.74
C LEU A 915 15.63 24.44 6.55
N ARG A 916 15.82 23.50 5.62
CA ARG A 916 16.66 23.69 4.42
C ARG A 916 15.90 23.23 3.16
N PRO A 917 14.85 23.95 2.75
CA PRO A 917 14.03 23.54 1.61
C PRO A 917 14.79 23.53 0.28
N ALA A 918 14.28 22.71 -0.65
CA ALA A 918 14.70 22.64 -2.04
C ALA A 918 13.43 22.79 -2.91
N ILE A 919 13.11 24.00 -3.33
CA ILE A 919 11.86 24.35 -4.01
C ILE A 919 12.14 24.79 -5.44
N PRO A 920 11.54 24.12 -6.45
CA PRO A 920 11.68 24.56 -7.84
C PRO A 920 10.82 25.80 -8.14
N GLU A 921 11.29 26.62 -9.06
CA GLU A 921 10.64 27.86 -9.50
C GLU A 921 9.17 27.67 -9.88
N TYR A 922 8.83 26.54 -10.53
CA TYR A 922 7.47 26.30 -11.03
C TYR A 922 6.42 26.06 -9.93
N LEU A 923 6.84 25.85 -8.67
CA LEU A 923 5.93 25.78 -7.51
C LEU A 923 5.75 27.13 -6.80
N ILE A 924 6.50 28.19 -7.18
CA ILE A 924 6.44 29.50 -6.55
C ILE A 924 5.47 30.39 -7.34
N ASP A 925 4.47 30.92 -6.66
CA ASP A 925 3.50 31.84 -7.25
C ASP A 925 3.96 33.31 -7.26
N GLU A 926 3.13 34.19 -7.80
CA GLU A 926 3.42 35.63 -7.89
C GLU A 926 3.43 36.33 -6.50
N THR A 927 2.92 35.66 -5.45
CA THR A 927 2.99 36.20 -4.08
C THR A 927 4.35 35.95 -3.44
N LEU A 928 5.23 35.19 -4.09
CA LEU A 928 6.53 34.75 -3.59
C LEU A 928 6.41 34.05 -2.23
N THR A 929 5.31 33.32 -2.02
CA THR A 929 5.08 32.56 -0.79
C THR A 929 4.58 31.15 -1.11
N LEU A 930 4.84 30.23 -0.19
CA LEU A 930 4.37 28.88 -0.25
C LEU A 930 4.06 28.38 1.17
N GLU A 931 3.05 27.53 1.33
CA GLU A 931 2.71 26.96 2.64
C GLU A 931 2.75 25.43 2.60
N ALA A 932 3.23 24.82 3.69
CA ALA A 932 3.19 23.37 3.90
C ALA A 932 3.01 23.03 5.39
N THR A 933 2.47 21.84 5.69
CA THR A 933 2.35 21.37 7.08
C THR A 933 3.57 20.56 7.47
N PHE A 934 4.32 20.99 8.45
CA PHE A 934 5.47 20.29 9.02
C PHE A 934 5.08 19.50 10.26
N ALA A 935 5.63 18.28 10.41
CA ALA A 935 5.41 17.41 11.57
C ALA A 935 3.92 17.20 11.91
N GLY A 936 3.05 17.27 10.90
CA GLY A 936 1.61 17.03 11.00
C GLY A 936 0.78 18.10 11.68
N ALA A 937 1.41 19.14 12.27
CA ALA A 937 0.70 20.16 13.05
C ALA A 937 1.27 21.60 12.91
N CYS A 938 2.48 21.77 12.40
CA CYS A 938 3.10 23.07 12.23
C CYS A 938 2.87 23.61 10.81
N ARG A 939 2.11 24.69 10.65
CA ARG A 939 1.96 25.38 9.36
C ARG A 939 3.20 26.24 9.11
N VAL A 940 3.99 25.87 8.11
CA VAL A 940 5.20 26.59 7.68
C VAL A 940 4.88 27.44 6.46
N ARG A 941 5.22 28.72 6.50
CA ARG A 941 5.19 29.62 5.35
C ARG A 941 6.61 29.93 4.93
N LEU A 942 6.92 29.67 3.67
CA LEU A 942 8.18 29.98 3.02
C LEU A 942 8.04 31.32 2.27
N HIS A 943 8.98 32.23 2.44
CA HIS A 943 9.05 33.51 1.76
C HIS A 943 10.28 33.55 0.87
N PHE A 944 10.10 33.90 -0.38
CA PHE A 944 11.14 33.95 -1.42
C PHE A 944 11.43 35.38 -1.81
N ALA A 945 12.71 35.71 -2.07
CA ALA A 945 13.09 37.04 -2.55
C ALA A 945 12.68 37.28 -4.01
N GLU A 946 12.73 36.22 -4.83
CA GLU A 946 12.37 36.25 -6.25
C GLU A 946 11.88 34.88 -6.73
N LYS A 947 11.33 34.82 -7.92
CA LYS A 947 10.88 33.57 -8.54
C LYS A 947 12.05 32.91 -9.26
N ARG A 948 12.65 31.90 -8.62
CA ARG A 948 13.75 31.06 -9.13
C ARG A 948 13.81 29.73 -8.36
N ASP A 949 14.71 28.84 -8.76
CA ASP A 949 15.00 27.61 -8.01
C ASP A 949 15.72 27.94 -6.70
N TYR A 950 15.25 27.36 -5.59
CA TYR A 950 15.86 27.44 -4.26
C TYR A 950 16.30 26.06 -3.79
N PHE A 951 17.58 25.88 -3.51
CA PHE A 951 18.12 24.65 -2.94
C PHE A 951 19.32 24.96 -2.01
N PRO A 952 19.68 24.07 -1.08
CA PRO A 952 20.78 24.30 -0.16
C PRO A 952 22.09 24.69 -0.88
N GLY A 953 22.60 25.88 -0.57
CA GLY A 953 23.78 26.50 -1.23
C GLY A 953 23.44 27.55 -2.29
N SER A 954 22.19 27.63 -2.77
CA SER A 954 21.75 28.69 -3.70
C SER A 954 21.11 29.89 -3.00
N TYR A 955 20.85 29.80 -1.71
CA TYR A 955 20.19 30.84 -0.92
C TYR A 955 20.75 30.91 0.51
N THR A 956 20.42 31.99 1.19
CA THR A 956 20.70 32.19 2.63
C THR A 956 19.38 32.30 3.39
N VAL A 957 19.25 31.59 4.51
CA VAL A 957 18.13 31.78 5.44
C VAL A 957 18.40 33.06 6.24
N THR A 958 17.62 34.10 6.01
CA THR A 958 17.78 35.40 6.68
C THR A 958 17.00 35.47 7.97
N ARG A 959 15.92 34.71 8.09
CA ARG A 959 15.06 34.67 9.28
C ARG A 959 14.27 33.38 9.36
N LEU A 960 14.19 32.79 10.57
CA LEU A 960 13.25 31.72 10.92
C LEU A 960 12.53 32.12 12.21
N THR A 961 11.20 32.11 12.18
CA THR A 961 10.38 32.31 13.38
C THR A 961 9.46 31.13 13.57
N CYS A 962 9.21 30.78 14.82
CA CYS A 962 8.26 29.73 15.16
C CYS A 962 7.48 30.11 16.43
N SER A 963 6.18 29.83 16.45
CA SER A 963 5.28 30.13 17.57
C SER A 963 5.42 29.13 18.73
N ARG A 964 6.13 28.02 18.53
CA ARG A 964 6.36 26.94 19.51
C ARG A 964 7.80 26.46 19.45
N THR A 965 8.25 25.82 20.53
CA THR A 965 9.56 25.18 20.59
C THR A 965 9.60 23.92 19.69
N PRO A 966 10.77 23.48 19.23
CA PRO A 966 10.91 22.23 18.46
C PRO A 966 10.30 21.02 19.19
N ASP A 967 10.44 20.92 20.50
CA ASP A 967 9.85 19.84 21.31
C ASP A 967 8.33 19.86 21.35
N GLU A 968 7.71 21.06 21.43
CA GLU A 968 6.27 21.19 21.35
C GLU A 968 5.74 20.78 19.97
N ILE A 969 6.46 21.14 18.89
CA ILE A 969 6.13 20.72 17.52
C ILE A 969 6.14 19.20 17.40
N ARG A 970 7.23 18.54 17.85
CA ARG A 970 7.35 17.08 17.82
C ARG A 970 6.28 16.37 18.67
N ARG A 971 5.74 17.02 19.68
CA ARG A 971 4.60 16.52 20.48
C ARG A 971 3.23 16.79 19.83
N GLY A 972 3.21 17.38 18.63
CA GLY A 972 1.98 17.61 17.87
C GLY A 972 1.24 18.91 18.24
N ALA A 973 1.94 19.87 18.88
CA ALA A 973 1.34 21.16 19.17
C ALA A 973 1.04 21.94 17.90
N GLN A 974 -0.19 22.44 17.77
CA GLN A 974 -0.57 23.35 16.68
C GLN A 974 0.33 24.59 16.73
N SER A 975 0.99 24.88 15.61
CA SER A 975 1.99 25.93 15.53
C SER A 975 2.09 26.54 14.14
N GLN A 976 2.78 27.69 14.08
CA GLN A 976 3.09 28.38 12.83
C GLN A 976 4.58 28.71 12.81
N ALA A 977 5.20 28.56 11.67
CA ALA A 977 6.57 28.96 11.42
C ALA A 977 6.68 29.74 10.10
N GLU A 978 7.61 30.66 10.04
CA GLU A 978 7.90 31.45 8.84
C GLU A 978 9.40 31.41 8.56
N LEU A 979 9.78 31.16 7.31
CA LEU A 979 11.15 31.08 6.84
C LEU A 979 11.37 32.05 5.66
N TRP A 980 12.34 32.94 5.79
CA TRP A 980 12.75 33.88 4.71
C TRP A 980 14.08 33.43 4.09
N MET A 981 14.08 33.39 2.75
CA MET A 981 15.19 32.94 1.93
C MET A 981 15.56 34.02 0.89
N GLU A 982 16.85 34.40 0.86
CA GLU A 982 17.43 35.36 -0.07
C GLU A 982 18.52 34.75 -0.96
#